data_9b8d27658807c6739272ee2dcab365b7
#
_entry.id   9b8d27658807c6739272ee2dcab365b7
#
_cell.length_a   1.000
_cell.length_b   1.000
_cell.length_c   1.000
_cell.angle_alpha   90.00
_cell.angle_beta   90.00
_cell.angle_gamma   90.00
#
_symmetry.space_group_name_H-M   'P 1'
#
loop_
_entity.id
_entity.type
_entity.pdbx_description
1 polymer ?
#
loop_
_entity_poly.entity_id
_entity_poly.type
_entity_poly.pdbx_seq_one_letter_code
_entity_poly.pdbx_strand_id
1 'polypeptide(L)'
;MKKQILLSAVLACISVFSAAAQKEPVDYVNPFVGTTNYGTTNPGALTPHGMMSVTPFNVMGVPEGDKDKDKQWWSTPYEFNNKYLTGFAHVNLSGVGCPELGSLLLMPTTGKLDVDYHNYGSFYQGETANPGYYTNILDKYNVKCELTATPRTSMARFTFPAGQSNILLNLGEGLTNESGATARFVNDREIEGTKLLGTFCYNPQAVFPIYFVMRINKVPAKRGYWKMMRPMGVEAQWDDTAGKYKLYTAYTKEISGDDIGVWFTYDTTAEEVIEVSMGVSFVSIENARLNLEKEQPFGTTFDKLRAEARKKWNDDLSRIKVEGGTEEQKGVFYTAMYHTMVHPNILQDVSGQYPQMEGDKILTTNHNRYTVFSLWDTYRNYHQLMTLVYPERQMDMIHTMMGMYKEHGWFPKWELYGRETLTMEGDPSIPVLVDSWMKGLQDFDIDEAYKGMYKSATTPGKDNLMRPDNDDYMSKGYVPMESQYDNSVSHALEYYVADYALSTLAEALGKKEDAKLFRKRSMGYKNYYSKDFGTLRPITKEGKFYEPFDPKEGANFAPSPGFHEGNAWNYTFFVPHDINGLVKLMGGDKKFVDKLQSVFDEGNYDPANEPDIAYPYLFSRFKGEEWRTQKLVKELLAKYFTTKPDGIPGNDDTGTMSAWAIFSMMGFYPDCPGVPEYTLTTPTFDKVTVQLDPKYWGKKELVIKKEGQDFALAVSCCSNPVSYTHLRAHETCAD
;
A
#
# COMPACT_ATOMS: atom_id res chain seq x y z
N MET A 1 -81.79 -33.11 -15.16
CA MET A 1 -80.51 -33.70 -14.81
C MET A 1 -79.40 -32.71 -15.22
N LYS A 2 -78.92 -31.98 -14.27
CA LYS A 2 -77.86 -30.98 -14.48
C LYS A 2 -76.52 -31.68 -14.16
N LYS A 3 -75.64 -31.77 -15.13
CA LYS A 3 -74.22 -32.14 -14.89
C LYS A 3 -73.47 -30.92 -14.42
N GLN A 4 -73.00 -30.92 -13.19
CA GLN A 4 -72.00 -29.95 -12.69
C GLN A 4 -70.67 -30.44 -13.17
N ILE A 5 -69.99 -29.57 -13.91
CA ILE A 5 -68.57 -29.70 -14.25
C ILE A 5 -67.79 -29.00 -13.16
N LEU A 6 -67.07 -29.75 -12.35
CA LEU A 6 -66.12 -29.24 -11.38
C LEU A 6 -64.84 -28.84 -12.14
N LEU A 7 -64.58 -27.54 -12.23
CA LEU A 7 -63.32 -27.02 -12.76
C LEU A 7 -62.33 -26.95 -11.58
N SER A 8 -61.45 -27.93 -11.47
CA SER A 8 -60.34 -27.88 -10.54
C SER A 8 -59.25 -26.96 -11.08
N ALA A 9 -59.23 -25.75 -10.57
CA ALA A 9 -58.11 -24.85 -10.82
C ALA A 9 -56.92 -25.34 -9.96
N VAL A 10 -55.96 -25.99 -10.61
CA VAL A 10 -54.65 -26.24 -10.02
C VAL A 10 -53.89 -24.91 -10.06
N LEU A 11 -53.88 -24.18 -8.96
CA LEU A 11 -52.92 -23.10 -8.75
C LEU A 11 -51.52 -23.74 -8.59
N ALA A 12 -50.78 -23.82 -9.67
CA ALA A 12 -49.35 -24.06 -9.61
C ALA A 12 -48.71 -22.78 -9.02
N CYS A 13 -48.46 -22.72 -7.71
CA CYS A 13 -47.54 -21.81 -7.12
C CYS A 13 -46.15 -22.08 -7.69
N ILE A 14 -45.81 -21.41 -8.76
CA ILE A 14 -44.42 -21.25 -9.18
C ILE A 14 -43.78 -20.33 -8.16
N SER A 15 -43.28 -20.92 -7.08
CA SER A 15 -42.25 -20.27 -6.23
C SER A 15 -41.03 -20.08 -7.10
N VAL A 16 -40.96 -18.90 -7.75
CA VAL A 16 -39.70 -18.39 -8.27
C VAL A 16 -38.83 -18.15 -7.06
N PHE A 17 -38.12 -19.19 -6.63
CA PHE A 17 -36.92 -18.99 -5.86
C PHE A 17 -36.00 -18.19 -6.81
N SER A 18 -36.02 -16.89 -6.70
CA SER A 18 -34.88 -16.07 -7.11
C SER A 18 -33.72 -16.63 -6.32
N ALA A 19 -32.97 -17.56 -6.88
CA ALA A 19 -31.69 -17.92 -6.36
C ALA A 19 -30.92 -16.60 -6.34
N ALA A 20 -30.74 -16.00 -5.16
CA ALA A 20 -29.87 -14.85 -5.01
C ALA A 20 -28.54 -15.27 -5.68
N ALA A 21 -28.13 -14.54 -6.70
CA ALA A 21 -26.89 -14.84 -7.38
C ALA A 21 -25.80 -14.96 -6.29
N GLN A 22 -25.07 -16.07 -6.30
CA GLN A 22 -24.01 -16.29 -5.32
C GLN A 22 -23.04 -15.13 -5.45
N LYS A 23 -22.76 -14.43 -4.34
CA LYS A 23 -21.79 -13.34 -4.29
C LYS A 23 -20.44 -13.84 -4.77
N GLU A 24 -19.84 -13.08 -5.66
CA GLU A 24 -18.44 -13.26 -6.07
C GLU A 24 -17.49 -12.60 -5.05
N PRO A 25 -16.21 -12.98 -4.98
CA PRO A 25 -15.23 -12.35 -4.10
C PRO A 25 -15.23 -10.82 -4.14
N VAL A 26 -15.34 -10.23 -5.33
CA VAL A 26 -15.39 -8.77 -5.53
C VAL A 26 -16.59 -8.10 -4.86
N ASP A 27 -17.69 -8.80 -4.64
CA ASP A 27 -18.90 -8.27 -4.02
C ASP A 27 -18.79 -8.14 -2.49
N TYR A 28 -17.76 -8.72 -1.89
CA TYR A 28 -17.46 -8.60 -0.47
C TYR A 28 -16.56 -7.42 -0.13
N VAL A 29 -15.87 -6.85 -1.12
CA VAL A 29 -14.92 -5.76 -0.90
C VAL A 29 -15.63 -4.47 -0.54
N ASN A 30 -15.19 -3.83 0.53
CA ASN A 30 -15.59 -2.48 0.92
C ASN A 30 -14.39 -1.52 0.86
N PRO A 31 -14.23 -0.72 -0.22
CA PRO A 31 -13.11 0.21 -0.36
C PRO A 31 -13.05 1.34 0.69
N PHE A 32 -14.10 1.50 1.52
CA PHE A 32 -14.10 2.47 2.60
C PHE A 32 -13.37 1.99 3.86
N VAL A 33 -13.00 0.73 3.98
CA VAL A 33 -12.22 0.22 5.13
C VAL A 33 -10.85 0.89 5.16
N GLY A 34 -10.43 1.39 6.32
CA GLY A 34 -9.16 2.08 6.51
C GLY A 34 -9.15 3.55 6.05
N THR A 35 -10.30 4.12 5.67
CA THR A 35 -10.39 5.50 5.20
C THR A 35 -10.58 6.53 6.32
N THR A 36 -10.49 6.09 7.56
CA THR A 36 -10.41 6.92 8.78
C THR A 36 -9.54 6.21 9.82
N ASN A 37 -9.36 6.80 11.01
CA ASN A 37 -8.55 6.26 12.09
C ASN A 37 -7.09 5.94 11.66
N TYR A 38 -6.51 6.81 10.86
CA TYR A 38 -5.13 6.69 10.35
C TYR A 38 -4.85 5.45 9.48
N GLY A 39 -5.89 4.75 8.97
CA GLY A 39 -5.72 3.65 8.02
C GLY A 39 -5.12 4.09 6.68
N THR A 40 -5.28 5.37 6.35
CA THR A 40 -4.73 6.09 5.19
C THR A 40 -5.04 5.47 3.82
N THR A 41 -6.06 4.62 3.75
CA THR A 41 -6.60 4.10 2.49
C THR A 41 -7.56 5.11 1.84
N ASN A 42 -7.88 4.89 0.58
CA ASN A 42 -8.89 5.70 -0.12
C ASN A 42 -9.83 4.83 -0.97
N PRO A 43 -11.08 5.27 -1.20
CA PRO A 43 -12.10 4.48 -1.91
C PRO A 43 -12.05 4.65 -3.42
N GLY A 44 -10.94 5.11 -3.98
CA GLY A 44 -10.82 5.46 -5.39
C GLY A 44 -11.04 4.31 -6.35
N ALA A 45 -11.40 4.64 -7.59
CA ALA A 45 -11.46 3.67 -8.66
C ALA A 45 -10.04 3.39 -9.19
N LEU A 46 -9.64 2.13 -9.19
CA LEU A 46 -8.35 1.63 -9.71
C LEU A 46 -8.50 0.17 -10.17
N THR A 47 -7.50 -0.34 -10.87
CA THR A 47 -7.35 -1.76 -11.18
C THR A 47 -6.21 -2.38 -10.35
N PRO A 48 -6.16 -3.71 -10.15
CA PRO A 48 -5.08 -4.34 -9.39
C PRO A 48 -3.71 -3.87 -9.86
N HIS A 49 -2.89 -3.36 -8.93
CA HIS A 49 -1.55 -2.81 -9.18
C HIS A 49 -1.49 -1.74 -10.28
N GLY A 50 -2.58 -1.03 -10.54
CA GLY A 50 -2.63 0.01 -11.56
C GLY A 50 -1.86 1.28 -11.15
N MET A 51 -1.18 1.92 -12.11
CA MET A 51 -0.58 3.23 -11.95
C MET A 51 -1.64 4.31 -11.69
N MET A 52 -2.79 4.17 -12.34
CA MET A 52 -3.90 5.11 -12.24
C MET A 52 -4.85 4.73 -11.12
N SER A 53 -5.08 5.67 -10.22
CA SER A 53 -6.22 5.69 -9.32
C SER A 53 -6.91 7.04 -9.40
N VAL A 54 -8.22 7.08 -9.24
CA VAL A 54 -8.99 8.33 -9.19
C VAL A 54 -9.95 8.30 -8.01
N THR A 55 -9.81 9.29 -7.11
CA THR A 55 -10.51 9.31 -5.82
C THR A 55 -10.99 10.72 -5.48
N PRO A 56 -12.07 10.88 -4.68
CA PRO A 56 -12.42 12.19 -4.16
C PRO A 56 -11.29 12.80 -3.33
N PHE A 57 -11.12 14.11 -3.47
CA PHE A 57 -10.17 14.91 -2.70
C PHE A 57 -10.96 15.77 -1.71
N ASN A 58 -11.04 15.34 -0.45
CA ASN A 58 -11.89 15.94 0.57
C ASN A 58 -11.16 16.37 1.85
N VAL A 59 -9.84 16.46 1.79
CA VAL A 59 -9.01 16.78 2.97
C VAL A 59 -8.58 18.26 3.03
N MET A 60 -8.89 19.04 2.01
CA MET A 60 -8.55 20.46 1.91
C MET A 60 -9.76 21.29 1.43
N GLY A 61 -9.73 22.61 1.68
CA GLY A 61 -10.79 23.54 1.24
C GLY A 61 -12.08 23.45 2.04
N VAL A 62 -12.14 22.72 3.14
CA VAL A 62 -13.36 22.55 3.96
C VAL A 62 -13.78 23.88 4.56
N PRO A 63 -15.09 24.29 4.46
CA PRO A 63 -15.55 25.63 4.84
C PRO A 63 -15.29 26.03 6.29
N GLU A 64 -15.36 25.06 7.21
CA GLU A 64 -15.22 25.28 8.66
C GLU A 64 -13.83 24.86 9.21
N GLY A 65 -12.95 24.36 8.33
CA GLY A 65 -11.63 23.86 8.68
C GLY A 65 -10.50 24.77 8.20
N ASP A 66 -9.29 24.30 8.42
CA ASP A 66 -8.11 24.90 7.83
C ASP A 66 -8.14 24.66 6.31
N LYS A 67 -8.21 25.74 5.53
CA LYS A 67 -8.41 25.68 4.09
C LYS A 67 -7.10 25.47 3.32
N ASP A 68 -5.98 25.69 3.99
CA ASP A 68 -4.67 25.66 3.36
C ASP A 68 -4.01 24.28 3.55
N LYS A 69 -3.51 23.71 2.48
CA LYS A 69 -2.83 22.41 2.46
C LYS A 69 -1.63 22.32 3.39
N ASP A 70 -0.95 23.43 3.63
CA ASP A 70 0.30 23.48 4.40
C ASP A 70 0.08 23.47 5.92
N LYS A 71 -1.16 23.47 6.40
CA LYS A 71 -1.48 23.57 7.83
C LYS A 71 -1.90 22.25 8.47
N GLN A 72 -2.22 21.24 7.68
CA GLN A 72 -2.62 19.92 8.18
C GLN A 72 -1.84 18.82 7.48
N TRP A 73 -1.50 17.78 8.24
CA TRP A 73 -0.90 16.58 7.71
C TRP A 73 -1.97 15.62 7.22
N TRP A 74 -2.04 15.43 5.90
CA TRP A 74 -2.92 14.46 5.25
C TRP A 74 -2.09 13.58 4.32
N SER A 75 -1.91 12.31 4.66
CA SER A 75 -1.17 11.34 3.84
C SER A 75 -2.00 10.71 2.72
N THR A 76 -3.31 10.91 2.75
CA THR A 76 -4.24 10.43 1.71
C THR A 76 -5.21 11.54 1.31
N PRO A 77 -5.71 11.56 0.07
CA PRO A 77 -6.64 12.60 -0.39
C PRO A 77 -8.05 12.48 0.17
N TYR A 78 -8.34 11.42 0.92
CA TYR A 78 -9.70 11.13 1.39
C TYR A 78 -9.75 10.81 2.88
N GLU A 79 -10.72 11.39 3.57
CA GLU A 79 -11.14 11.04 4.94
C GLU A 79 -12.66 10.81 4.97
N PHE A 80 -13.10 9.65 5.45
CA PHE A 80 -14.50 9.21 5.41
C PHE A 80 -15.48 10.19 6.06
N ASN A 81 -15.08 10.82 7.16
CA ASN A 81 -15.94 11.73 7.90
C ASN A 81 -16.08 13.10 7.24
N ASN A 82 -15.18 13.47 6.32
CA ASN A 82 -15.27 14.70 5.56
C ASN A 82 -16.23 14.52 4.38
N LYS A 83 -17.27 15.35 4.30
CA LYS A 83 -18.28 15.28 3.23
C LYS A 83 -18.28 16.51 2.33
N TYR A 84 -17.13 17.16 2.21
CA TYR A 84 -16.89 18.30 1.33
C TYR A 84 -15.68 18.05 0.47
N LEU A 85 -15.82 18.04 -0.86
CA LEU A 85 -14.72 17.79 -1.78
C LEU A 85 -14.45 19.00 -2.69
N THR A 86 -13.20 19.11 -3.12
CA THR A 86 -12.72 20.14 -4.04
C THR A 86 -12.30 19.59 -5.40
N GLY A 87 -12.40 18.28 -5.59
CA GLY A 87 -12.12 17.63 -6.87
C GLY A 87 -11.97 16.11 -6.75
N PHE A 88 -11.59 15.50 -7.87
CA PHE A 88 -11.22 14.09 -7.96
C PHE A 88 -9.75 14.01 -8.36
N ALA A 89 -8.92 13.56 -7.42
CA ALA A 89 -7.47 13.45 -7.59
C ALA A 89 -7.11 12.20 -8.40
N HIS A 90 -6.13 12.34 -9.29
CA HIS A 90 -5.59 11.26 -10.10
C HIS A 90 -4.20 10.90 -9.60
N VAL A 91 -3.90 9.60 -9.59
CA VAL A 91 -2.67 9.00 -9.05
C VAL A 91 -2.49 9.31 -7.57
N ASN A 92 -2.83 8.35 -6.73
CA ASN A 92 -2.89 8.52 -5.28
C ASN A 92 -2.14 7.41 -4.56
N LEU A 93 -1.51 7.72 -3.43
CA LEU A 93 -1.09 6.71 -2.47
C LEU A 93 -2.28 6.21 -1.64
N SER A 94 -2.16 5.00 -1.13
CA SER A 94 -3.14 4.37 -0.25
C SER A 94 -2.41 3.50 0.77
N GLY A 95 -2.73 3.66 2.05
CA GLY A 95 -2.10 2.92 3.14
C GLY A 95 -0.68 3.39 3.47
N VAL A 96 -0.33 4.64 3.21
CA VAL A 96 1.01 5.21 3.45
C VAL A 96 0.90 6.38 4.41
N GLY A 97 1.83 6.49 5.36
CA GLY A 97 1.82 7.49 6.41
C GLY A 97 2.28 8.90 5.99
N CYS A 98 2.99 9.04 4.87
CA CYS A 98 3.49 10.33 4.39
C CYS A 98 2.67 10.87 3.21
N PRO A 99 2.43 12.19 3.15
CA PRO A 99 1.72 12.81 2.04
C PRO A 99 2.55 12.76 0.75
N GLU A 100 1.91 12.34 -0.35
CA GLU A 100 2.46 12.40 -1.70
C GLU A 100 1.35 12.21 -2.72
N LEU A 101 1.54 12.67 -3.96
CA LEU A 101 0.59 12.53 -5.05
C LEU A 101 -0.75 13.26 -4.79
N GLY A 102 -1.89 12.65 -5.08
CA GLY A 102 -3.21 13.27 -4.88
C GLY A 102 -3.39 14.51 -5.74
N SER A 103 -2.90 14.50 -6.97
CA SER A 103 -2.80 15.66 -7.88
C SER A 103 -3.76 15.55 -9.07
N LEU A 104 -3.67 16.50 -10.01
CA LEU A 104 -4.52 16.56 -11.23
C LEU A 104 -6.00 16.49 -10.87
N LEU A 105 -6.48 17.49 -10.09
CA LEU A 105 -7.84 17.50 -9.55
C LEU A 105 -8.85 17.91 -10.60
N LEU A 106 -9.78 17.01 -10.92
CA LEU A 106 -10.86 17.22 -11.85
C LEU A 106 -12.15 17.57 -11.09
N MET A 107 -12.78 18.73 -11.37
CA MET A 107 -13.98 19.17 -10.67
C MET A 107 -15.07 19.62 -11.64
N PRO A 108 -16.27 18.98 -11.66
CA PRO A 108 -17.43 19.49 -12.38
C PRO A 108 -18.20 20.50 -11.51
N THR A 109 -18.60 21.62 -12.12
CA THR A 109 -19.43 22.65 -11.46
C THR A 109 -20.57 23.14 -12.36
N THR A 110 -21.55 23.81 -11.79
CA THR A 110 -22.65 24.46 -12.56
C THR A 110 -22.75 25.93 -12.21
N GLY A 111 -23.36 26.73 -13.11
CA GLY A 111 -23.53 28.17 -12.94
C GLY A 111 -22.26 28.94 -13.32
N LYS A 112 -22.10 30.13 -12.70
CA LYS A 112 -20.97 31.00 -13.00
C LYS A 112 -19.64 30.31 -12.73
N LEU A 113 -18.71 30.44 -13.66
CA LEU A 113 -17.35 29.92 -13.51
C LEU A 113 -16.65 30.55 -12.29
N ASP A 114 -16.21 29.74 -11.37
CA ASP A 114 -15.32 30.07 -10.27
C ASP A 114 -14.14 29.07 -10.29
N VAL A 115 -12.91 29.53 -10.18
CA VAL A 115 -11.69 28.72 -10.27
C VAL A 115 -10.92 28.69 -8.95
N ASP A 116 -11.42 29.39 -7.95
CA ASP A 116 -10.86 29.38 -6.60
C ASP A 116 -11.39 28.18 -5.83
N TYR A 117 -10.50 27.25 -5.47
CA TYR A 117 -10.88 26.01 -4.79
C TYR A 117 -11.50 26.24 -3.40
N HIS A 118 -11.20 27.36 -2.76
CA HIS A 118 -11.86 27.76 -1.50
C HIS A 118 -13.36 28.02 -1.68
N ASN A 119 -13.80 28.29 -2.92
CA ASN A 119 -15.18 28.65 -3.24
C ASN A 119 -15.92 27.54 -3.99
N TYR A 120 -15.25 26.80 -4.89
CA TYR A 120 -15.95 25.87 -5.79
C TYR A 120 -16.18 24.48 -5.19
N GLY A 121 -15.65 24.17 -4.02
CA GLY A 121 -15.94 22.89 -3.38
C GLY A 121 -17.43 22.67 -3.12
N SER A 122 -17.81 21.43 -2.91
CA SER A 122 -19.20 21.00 -2.66
C SER A 122 -19.31 19.92 -1.61
N PHE A 123 -20.32 20.00 -0.76
CA PHE A 123 -20.80 18.82 -0.05
C PHE A 123 -21.33 17.80 -1.06
N TYR A 124 -21.37 16.53 -0.69
CA TYR A 124 -21.83 15.45 -1.55
C TYR A 124 -22.60 14.38 -0.78
N GLN A 125 -23.44 13.64 -1.50
CA GLN A 125 -24.27 12.56 -0.99
C GLN A 125 -24.31 11.38 -1.97
N GLY A 126 -24.99 10.30 -1.59
CA GLY A 126 -25.16 9.13 -2.46
C GLY A 126 -23.85 8.43 -2.81
N GLU A 127 -22.84 8.56 -1.95
CA GLU A 127 -21.51 8.00 -2.13
C GLU A 127 -21.53 6.47 -2.09
N THR A 128 -20.95 5.85 -3.12
CA THR A 128 -20.68 4.41 -3.13
C THR A 128 -19.36 4.13 -3.82
N ALA A 129 -18.65 3.11 -3.34
CA ALA A 129 -17.42 2.61 -3.94
C ALA A 129 -17.46 1.08 -4.07
N ASN A 130 -16.88 0.58 -5.15
CA ASN A 130 -16.65 -0.83 -5.40
C ASN A 130 -15.29 -0.97 -6.13
N PRO A 131 -14.66 -2.13 -6.13
CA PRO A 131 -13.41 -2.29 -6.87
C PRO A 131 -13.54 -1.83 -8.34
N GLY A 132 -12.74 -0.81 -8.70
CA GLY A 132 -12.75 -0.21 -10.03
C GLY A 132 -13.86 0.81 -10.31
N TYR A 133 -14.64 1.21 -9.31
CA TYR A 133 -15.73 2.15 -9.49
C TYR A 133 -16.01 2.99 -8.23
N TYR A 134 -16.23 4.29 -8.44
CA TYR A 134 -16.69 5.23 -7.41
C TYR A 134 -17.80 6.12 -7.95
N THR A 135 -18.74 6.55 -7.12
CA THR A 135 -19.79 7.53 -7.48
C THR A 135 -20.27 8.35 -6.28
N ASN A 136 -20.66 9.58 -6.55
CA ASN A 136 -21.38 10.49 -5.63
C ASN A 136 -22.24 11.50 -6.40
N ILE A 137 -22.97 12.35 -5.67
CA ILE A 137 -23.73 13.49 -6.20
C ILE A 137 -23.28 14.74 -5.47
N LEU A 138 -22.82 15.75 -6.21
CA LEU A 138 -22.42 17.06 -5.68
C LEU A 138 -23.65 17.90 -5.34
N ASP A 139 -23.85 18.22 -4.08
CA ASP A 139 -25.07 18.92 -3.60
C ASP A 139 -25.21 20.32 -4.17
N LYS A 140 -24.12 21.10 -4.15
CA LYS A 140 -24.09 22.49 -4.64
C LYS A 140 -24.45 22.60 -6.12
N TYR A 141 -24.09 21.58 -6.91
CA TYR A 141 -24.16 21.62 -8.37
C TYR A 141 -25.19 20.67 -8.96
N ASN A 142 -25.74 19.76 -8.16
CA ASN A 142 -26.64 18.69 -8.60
C ASN A 142 -26.03 17.89 -9.78
N VAL A 143 -24.74 17.56 -9.67
CA VAL A 143 -23.99 16.77 -10.65
C VAL A 143 -23.73 15.39 -10.10
N LYS A 144 -24.17 14.37 -10.83
CA LYS A 144 -23.76 12.98 -10.53
C LYS A 144 -22.38 12.73 -11.13
N CYS A 145 -21.47 12.25 -10.31
CA CYS A 145 -20.10 11.91 -10.67
C CYS A 145 -19.91 10.40 -10.60
N GLU A 146 -19.34 9.81 -11.63
CA GLU A 146 -18.98 8.41 -11.71
C GLU A 146 -17.55 8.27 -12.22
N LEU A 147 -16.74 7.41 -11.58
CA LEU A 147 -15.32 7.24 -11.88
C LEU A 147 -15.00 5.77 -12.11
N THR A 148 -14.13 5.50 -13.09
CA THR A 148 -13.53 4.20 -13.32
C THR A 148 -12.11 4.35 -13.84
N ALA A 149 -11.31 3.27 -13.78
CA ALA A 149 -9.92 3.31 -14.21
C ALA A 149 -9.52 2.03 -14.95
N THR A 150 -8.46 2.17 -15.73
CA THR A 150 -7.63 1.10 -16.30
C THR A 150 -6.24 1.17 -15.65
N PRO A 151 -5.27 0.32 -15.99
CA PRO A 151 -3.96 0.39 -15.34
C PRO A 151 -3.26 1.75 -15.41
N ARG A 152 -3.45 2.54 -16.49
CA ARG A 152 -2.74 3.82 -16.70
C ARG A 152 -3.65 4.98 -17.06
N THR A 153 -4.95 4.74 -17.11
CA THR A 153 -5.92 5.77 -17.53
C THR A 153 -7.16 5.76 -16.65
N SER A 154 -7.88 6.88 -16.61
CA SER A 154 -9.18 6.99 -15.95
C SER A 154 -10.25 7.48 -16.92
N MET A 155 -11.50 7.22 -16.58
CA MET A 155 -12.65 7.87 -17.18
C MET A 155 -13.60 8.36 -16.09
N ALA A 156 -13.92 9.65 -16.12
CA ALA A 156 -14.96 10.27 -15.32
C ALA A 156 -16.20 10.51 -16.19
N ARG A 157 -17.38 10.21 -15.66
CA ARG A 157 -18.67 10.48 -16.28
C ARG A 157 -19.48 11.42 -15.39
N PHE A 158 -19.76 12.62 -15.88
CA PHE A 158 -20.55 13.64 -15.18
C PHE A 158 -21.91 13.79 -15.83
N THR A 159 -22.97 13.66 -15.04
CA THR A 159 -24.35 13.94 -15.49
C THR A 159 -24.77 15.30 -14.94
N PHE A 160 -24.99 16.26 -15.85
CA PHE A 160 -25.26 17.64 -15.52
C PHE A 160 -26.78 17.99 -15.61
N PRO A 161 -27.26 18.92 -14.78
CA PRO A 161 -28.54 19.55 -14.98
C PRO A 161 -28.52 20.51 -16.21
N ALA A 162 -29.67 21.02 -16.62
CA ALA A 162 -29.74 22.06 -17.66
C ALA A 162 -29.14 23.38 -17.16
N GLY A 163 -28.36 24.05 -18.02
CA GLY A 163 -27.78 25.36 -17.75
C GLY A 163 -26.29 25.46 -18.10
N GLN A 164 -25.64 26.47 -17.56
CA GLN A 164 -24.19 26.59 -17.70
C GLN A 164 -23.48 25.56 -16.79
N SER A 165 -22.60 24.80 -17.36
CA SER A 165 -21.78 23.76 -16.65
C SER A 165 -20.31 23.97 -16.94
N ASN A 166 -19.46 23.63 -15.99
CA ASN A 166 -17.99 23.75 -16.15
C ASN A 166 -17.30 22.47 -15.74
N ILE A 167 -16.16 22.23 -16.36
CA ILE A 167 -15.18 21.21 -15.96
C ILE A 167 -13.87 21.92 -15.69
N LEU A 168 -13.32 21.74 -14.49
CA LEU A 168 -12.07 22.34 -14.03
C LEU A 168 -11.02 21.25 -13.90
N LEU A 169 -9.81 21.51 -14.36
CA LEU A 169 -8.61 20.71 -14.04
C LEU A 169 -7.66 21.61 -13.26
N ASN A 170 -7.58 21.37 -11.95
CA ASN A 170 -6.69 22.11 -11.06
C ASN A 170 -5.31 21.39 -10.99
N LEU A 171 -4.26 22.12 -11.33
CA LEU A 171 -2.87 21.67 -11.29
C LEU A 171 -2.09 22.31 -10.14
N GLY A 172 -2.72 23.19 -9.37
CA GLY A 172 -2.14 23.88 -8.22
C GLY A 172 -2.34 23.14 -6.89
N GLU A 173 -3.33 22.24 -6.84
CA GLU A 173 -3.66 21.50 -5.62
C GLU A 173 -3.10 20.07 -5.63
N GLY A 174 -2.77 19.55 -4.45
CA GLY A 174 -2.25 18.22 -4.22
C GLY A 174 -1.91 18.02 -2.74
N LEU A 175 -1.39 16.85 -2.38
CA LEU A 175 -1.02 16.54 -0.99
C LEU A 175 0.37 17.07 -0.61
N THR A 176 1.25 17.32 -1.56
CA THR A 176 2.60 17.82 -1.34
C THR A 176 2.83 19.20 -1.95
N ASN A 177 3.95 19.82 -1.60
CA ASN A 177 4.35 21.14 -2.07
C ASN A 177 4.94 21.06 -3.48
N GLU A 178 4.14 20.68 -4.45
CA GLU A 178 4.54 20.60 -5.83
C GLU A 178 4.64 21.99 -6.45
N SER A 179 5.53 22.10 -7.42
CA SER A 179 5.70 23.30 -8.24
C SER A 179 5.90 22.92 -9.69
N GLY A 180 5.79 23.89 -10.59
CA GLY A 180 6.19 23.71 -11.97
C GLY A 180 5.20 22.88 -12.81
N ALA A 181 3.92 23.21 -12.77
CA ALA A 181 2.95 22.66 -13.71
C ALA A 181 2.97 23.38 -15.05
N THR A 182 2.67 22.64 -16.13
CA THR A 182 2.40 23.18 -17.46
C THR A 182 1.12 22.61 -18.03
N ALA A 183 0.44 23.38 -18.89
CA ALA A 183 -0.72 22.90 -19.62
C ALA A 183 -0.86 23.61 -20.98
N ARG A 184 -1.25 22.88 -22.04
CA ARG A 184 -1.61 23.45 -23.33
C ARG A 184 -2.76 22.73 -23.99
N PHE A 185 -3.62 23.48 -24.69
CA PHE A 185 -4.63 22.91 -25.55
C PHE A 185 -4.02 22.34 -26.83
N VAL A 186 -4.26 21.06 -27.09
CA VAL A 186 -3.93 20.42 -28.38
C VAL A 186 -5.00 20.73 -29.41
N ASN A 187 -6.26 20.71 -28.99
CA ASN A 187 -7.44 21.09 -29.75
C ASN A 187 -8.57 21.50 -28.79
N ASP A 188 -9.81 21.65 -29.27
CA ASP A 188 -10.94 22.12 -28.46
C ASP A 188 -11.35 21.16 -27.37
N ARG A 189 -10.98 19.87 -27.44
CA ARG A 189 -11.39 18.81 -26.53
C ARG A 189 -10.21 18.09 -25.86
N GLU A 190 -8.99 18.47 -26.17
CA GLU A 190 -7.82 17.79 -25.66
C GLU A 190 -6.80 18.78 -25.10
N ILE A 191 -6.33 18.48 -23.92
CA ILE A 191 -5.26 19.18 -23.22
C ILE A 191 -4.19 18.19 -22.80
N GLU A 192 -2.94 18.66 -22.77
CA GLU A 192 -1.78 17.93 -22.27
C GLU A 192 -0.96 18.83 -21.37
N GLY A 193 -0.14 18.22 -20.51
CA GLY A 193 0.71 18.97 -19.61
C GLY A 193 1.57 18.09 -18.72
N THR A 194 2.21 18.78 -17.79
CA THR A 194 3.13 18.18 -16.80
C THR A 194 2.91 18.78 -15.43
N LYS A 195 3.31 18.06 -14.39
CA LYS A 195 3.42 18.58 -13.04
C LYS A 195 4.63 17.95 -12.34
N LEU A 196 5.36 18.71 -11.53
CA LEU A 196 6.35 18.14 -10.62
C LEU A 196 5.66 17.68 -9.33
N LEU A 197 6.02 16.50 -8.88
CA LEU A 197 5.59 15.86 -7.64
C LEU A 197 6.84 15.53 -6.81
N GLY A 198 6.67 15.23 -5.54
CA GLY A 198 7.78 14.78 -4.71
C GLY A 198 7.85 15.46 -3.35
N THR A 199 9.02 15.36 -2.73
CA THR A 199 9.32 15.74 -1.35
C THR A 199 8.72 14.80 -0.30
N PHE A 200 8.49 13.53 -0.67
CA PHE A 200 7.96 12.50 0.22
C PHE A 200 8.71 12.46 1.56
N CYS A 201 7.96 12.49 2.66
CA CYS A 201 8.50 12.57 4.02
C CYS A 201 9.57 13.66 4.18
N TYR A 202 9.38 14.82 3.53
CA TYR A 202 10.32 15.95 3.53
C TYR A 202 11.68 15.67 2.89
N ASN A 203 11.83 14.61 2.09
CA ASN A 203 13.05 14.40 1.32
C ASN A 203 13.07 15.30 0.07
N PRO A 204 13.86 16.39 0.04
CA PRO A 204 13.86 17.35 -1.07
C PRO A 204 14.45 16.79 -2.37
N GLN A 205 15.05 15.60 -2.34
CA GLN A 205 15.63 14.95 -3.52
C GLN A 205 14.65 14.01 -4.22
N ALA A 206 13.57 13.58 -3.54
CA ALA A 206 12.58 12.67 -4.10
C ALA A 206 11.57 13.41 -5.00
N VAL A 207 12.05 14.10 -6.03
CA VAL A 207 11.23 14.87 -6.99
C VAL A 207 11.18 14.15 -8.33
N PHE A 208 9.98 14.06 -8.93
CA PHE A 208 9.74 13.40 -10.20
C PHE A 208 8.58 14.08 -10.96
N PRO A 209 8.59 14.06 -12.32
CA PRO A 209 7.51 14.60 -13.12
C PRO A 209 6.39 13.59 -13.32
N ILE A 210 5.14 14.07 -13.40
CA ILE A 210 4.02 13.37 -14.02
C ILE A 210 3.60 14.10 -15.28
N TYR A 211 3.28 13.34 -16.33
CA TYR A 211 2.79 13.80 -17.61
C TYR A 211 1.35 13.33 -17.80
N PHE A 212 0.49 14.18 -18.37
CA PHE A 212 -0.89 13.81 -18.58
C PHE A 212 -1.42 14.24 -19.96
N VAL A 213 -2.42 13.51 -20.43
CA VAL A 213 -3.26 13.87 -21.57
C VAL A 213 -4.71 13.68 -21.14
N MET A 214 -5.52 14.73 -21.26
CA MET A 214 -6.95 14.70 -20.93
C MET A 214 -7.79 14.96 -22.18
N ARG A 215 -8.83 14.16 -22.40
CA ARG A 215 -9.79 14.28 -23.49
C ARG A 215 -11.21 14.38 -22.95
N ILE A 216 -12.02 15.25 -23.56
CA ILE A 216 -13.44 15.41 -23.25
C ILE A 216 -14.25 15.03 -24.48
N ASN A 217 -15.34 14.29 -24.30
CA ASN A 217 -16.16 13.80 -25.41
C ASN A 217 -17.00 14.90 -26.10
N LYS A 218 -17.14 16.08 -25.47
CA LYS A 218 -17.94 17.21 -25.96
C LYS A 218 -17.09 18.45 -26.23
N VAL A 219 -17.36 19.19 -27.31
CA VAL A 219 -16.75 20.50 -27.60
C VAL A 219 -17.30 21.53 -26.62
N PRO A 220 -16.48 22.29 -25.90
CA PRO A 220 -16.94 23.34 -25.00
C PRO A 220 -17.38 24.58 -25.75
N ALA A 221 -18.33 25.34 -25.17
CA ALA A 221 -18.70 26.65 -25.65
C ALA A 221 -17.60 27.70 -25.41
N LYS A 222 -16.87 27.57 -24.29
CA LYS A 222 -15.71 28.38 -23.93
C LYS A 222 -14.70 27.54 -23.19
N ARG A 223 -13.40 27.91 -23.28
CA ARG A 223 -12.30 27.31 -22.55
C ARG A 223 -11.22 28.34 -22.26
N GLY A 224 -10.35 28.00 -21.32
CA GLY A 224 -9.22 28.86 -21.00
C GLY A 224 -8.40 28.29 -19.84
N TYR A 225 -7.50 29.13 -19.38
CA TYR A 225 -6.63 28.83 -18.25
C TYR A 225 -6.91 29.77 -17.10
N TRP A 226 -6.47 29.40 -15.90
CA TRP A 226 -6.29 30.34 -14.79
C TRP A 226 -4.88 30.25 -14.22
N LYS A 227 -4.47 31.28 -13.51
CA LYS A 227 -3.24 31.34 -12.76
C LYS A 227 -3.42 32.20 -11.52
N MET A 228 -2.92 31.77 -10.39
CA MET A 228 -2.81 32.58 -9.18
C MET A 228 -1.76 33.67 -9.39
N MET A 229 -2.15 34.90 -9.19
CA MET A 229 -1.26 36.05 -9.27
C MET A 229 -0.57 36.24 -7.92
N ARG A 230 0.64 35.71 -7.79
CA ARG A 230 1.47 35.89 -6.59
C ARG A 230 2.08 37.29 -6.58
N PRO A 231 2.05 38.01 -5.44
CA PRO A 231 2.73 39.28 -5.32
C PRO A 231 4.25 39.08 -5.42
N MET A 232 4.91 39.81 -6.32
CA MET A 232 6.36 39.79 -6.49
C MET A 232 6.97 41.17 -6.21
N GLY A 233 7.72 41.30 -5.12
CA GLY A 233 8.49 42.50 -4.81
C GLY A 233 7.67 43.79 -4.65
N VAL A 234 8.12 44.88 -5.24
CA VAL A 234 7.50 46.21 -5.16
C VAL A 234 6.13 46.24 -5.88
N GLU A 235 5.95 45.42 -6.89
CA GLU A 235 4.69 45.33 -7.66
C GLU A 235 3.52 44.84 -6.81
N ALA A 236 3.78 44.05 -5.74
CA ALA A 236 2.78 43.60 -4.79
C ALA A 236 1.99 44.74 -4.12
N GLN A 237 2.56 45.94 -4.05
CA GLN A 237 1.91 47.09 -3.43
C GLN A 237 0.88 47.76 -4.35
N TRP A 238 0.93 47.52 -5.65
CA TRP A 238 0.20 48.27 -6.69
C TRP A 238 -0.62 47.37 -7.61
N ASP A 239 -0.47 46.09 -7.48
CA ASP A 239 -1.24 45.10 -8.24
C ASP A 239 -2.44 44.63 -7.40
N ASP A 240 -3.63 45.16 -7.71
CA ASP A 240 -4.87 44.76 -7.07
C ASP A 240 -5.34 43.34 -7.45
N THR A 241 -4.64 42.69 -8.39
CA THR A 241 -4.86 41.27 -8.74
C THR A 241 -4.01 40.30 -7.92
N ALA A 242 -3.04 40.79 -7.15
CA ALA A 242 -2.19 39.96 -6.30
C ALA A 242 -3.02 39.14 -5.31
N GLY A 243 -2.73 37.83 -5.20
CA GLY A 243 -3.50 36.90 -4.39
C GLY A 243 -4.86 36.49 -4.98
N LYS A 244 -5.15 36.85 -6.23
CA LYS A 244 -6.38 36.46 -6.95
C LYS A 244 -6.06 35.60 -8.16
N TYR A 245 -7.01 34.77 -8.55
CA TYR A 245 -6.92 34.02 -9.79
C TYR A 245 -7.27 34.89 -11.01
N LYS A 246 -6.35 34.91 -11.97
CA LYS A 246 -6.56 35.57 -13.26
C LYS A 246 -7.00 34.56 -14.31
N LEU A 247 -8.08 34.85 -15.05
CA LEU A 247 -8.57 34.03 -16.14
C LEU A 247 -7.96 34.47 -17.47
N TYR A 248 -7.58 33.50 -18.29
CA TYR A 248 -7.02 33.68 -19.63
C TYR A 248 -7.93 32.99 -20.64
N THR A 249 -8.73 33.73 -21.36
CA THR A 249 -9.75 33.22 -22.31
C THR A 249 -9.30 33.18 -23.76
N ALA A 250 -8.36 34.04 -24.13
CA ALA A 250 -7.86 34.16 -25.50
C ALA A 250 -6.40 33.67 -25.68
N TYR A 251 -5.80 33.17 -24.62
CA TYR A 251 -4.42 32.66 -24.63
C TYR A 251 -4.40 31.23 -25.16
N THR A 252 -3.67 31.01 -26.24
CA THR A 252 -3.63 29.71 -26.96
C THR A 252 -2.33 28.96 -26.84
N LYS A 253 -1.31 29.58 -26.22
CA LYS A 253 -0.01 28.93 -25.97
C LYS A 253 -0.03 28.15 -24.66
N GLU A 254 1.05 27.51 -24.35
CA GLU A 254 1.26 26.84 -23.08
C GLU A 254 1.27 27.81 -21.91
N ILE A 255 0.56 27.48 -20.84
CA ILE A 255 0.65 28.17 -19.54
C ILE A 255 1.57 27.35 -18.61
N SER A 256 2.32 28.04 -17.75
CA SER A 256 3.16 27.41 -16.72
C SER A 256 3.05 28.17 -15.39
N GLY A 257 3.25 27.45 -14.31
CA GLY A 257 3.24 28.01 -12.94
C GLY A 257 2.99 26.96 -11.89
N ASP A 258 3.03 27.39 -10.64
CA ASP A 258 2.80 26.50 -9.48
C ASP A 258 1.30 26.28 -9.26
N ASP A 259 0.53 27.34 -9.31
CA ASP A 259 -0.91 27.35 -9.07
C ASP A 259 -1.64 27.81 -10.35
N ILE A 260 -1.85 26.86 -11.22
CA ILE A 260 -2.53 27.02 -12.51
C ILE A 260 -3.61 25.98 -12.70
N GLY A 261 -4.46 26.21 -13.69
CA GLY A 261 -5.41 25.19 -14.11
C GLY A 261 -6.11 25.55 -15.42
N VAL A 262 -7.00 24.65 -15.81
CA VAL A 262 -7.74 24.69 -17.07
C VAL A 262 -9.22 24.58 -16.81
N TRP A 263 -10.00 25.37 -17.53
CA TRP A 263 -11.46 25.32 -17.44
C TRP A 263 -12.11 25.18 -18.82
N PHE A 264 -13.24 24.49 -18.81
CA PHE A 264 -14.13 24.31 -19.95
C PHE A 264 -15.54 24.65 -19.51
N THR A 265 -16.28 25.45 -20.32
CA THR A 265 -17.68 25.83 -20.07
C THR A 265 -18.56 25.28 -21.17
N TYR A 266 -19.70 24.74 -20.77
CA TYR A 266 -20.72 24.14 -21.63
C TYR A 266 -22.09 24.76 -21.36
N ASP A 267 -22.95 24.78 -22.38
CA ASP A 267 -24.39 24.92 -22.22
C ASP A 267 -24.97 23.49 -22.26
N THR A 268 -25.48 23.02 -21.13
CA THR A 268 -25.98 21.65 -20.98
C THR A 268 -27.51 21.61 -20.98
N THR A 269 -28.06 20.53 -21.53
CA THR A 269 -29.46 20.14 -21.35
C THR A 269 -29.62 19.32 -20.05
N ALA A 270 -30.85 19.06 -19.62
CA ALA A 270 -31.10 18.21 -18.45
C ALA A 270 -30.58 16.79 -18.70
N GLU A 271 -29.96 16.20 -17.67
CA GLU A 271 -29.35 14.84 -17.69
C GLU A 271 -28.29 14.70 -18.79
N GLU A 272 -27.61 15.76 -19.17
CA GLU A 272 -26.55 15.67 -20.17
C GLU A 272 -25.29 15.08 -19.59
N VAL A 273 -24.78 14.07 -20.29
CA VAL A 273 -23.57 13.35 -19.90
C VAL A 273 -22.34 13.91 -20.61
N ILE A 274 -21.32 14.29 -19.84
CA ILE A 274 -20.00 14.64 -20.35
C ILE A 274 -18.99 13.66 -19.74
N GLU A 275 -18.20 13.02 -20.60
CA GLU A 275 -17.15 12.07 -20.20
C GLU A 275 -15.77 12.69 -20.39
N VAL A 276 -14.91 12.50 -19.42
CA VAL A 276 -13.53 12.97 -19.39
C VAL A 276 -12.62 11.77 -19.21
N SER A 277 -11.72 11.56 -20.17
CA SER A 277 -10.68 10.53 -20.13
C SER A 277 -9.33 11.16 -19.81
N MET A 278 -8.54 10.55 -18.94
CA MET A 278 -7.19 10.99 -18.61
C MET A 278 -6.21 9.83 -18.69
N GLY A 279 -5.11 10.02 -19.42
CA GLY A 279 -3.96 9.12 -19.43
C GLY A 279 -2.77 9.80 -18.75
N VAL A 280 -2.00 9.04 -17.99
CA VAL A 280 -0.79 9.53 -17.31
C VAL A 280 0.43 8.70 -17.68
N SER A 281 1.60 9.29 -17.48
CA SER A 281 2.92 8.67 -17.64
C SER A 281 3.94 9.38 -16.74
N PHE A 282 4.96 8.64 -16.31
CA PHE A 282 6.14 9.22 -15.64
C PHE A 282 7.34 9.36 -16.59
N VAL A 283 7.11 9.17 -17.90
CA VAL A 283 8.12 9.22 -18.96
C VAL A 283 7.96 10.44 -19.85
N SER A 284 6.79 10.61 -20.46
CA SER A 284 6.53 11.74 -21.37
C SER A 284 5.03 11.95 -21.66
N ILE A 285 4.71 13.10 -22.25
CA ILE A 285 3.35 13.41 -22.75
C ILE A 285 2.95 12.42 -23.85
N GLU A 286 3.90 12.06 -24.74
CA GLU A 286 3.66 11.10 -25.84
C GLU A 286 3.27 9.73 -25.27
N ASN A 287 3.91 9.30 -24.18
CA ASN A 287 3.59 8.05 -23.51
C ASN A 287 2.25 8.12 -22.78
N ALA A 288 1.93 9.23 -22.12
CA ALA A 288 0.59 9.45 -21.54
C ALA A 288 -0.50 9.34 -22.61
N ARG A 289 -0.27 9.90 -23.80
CA ARG A 289 -1.14 9.79 -24.96
C ARG A 289 -1.27 8.35 -25.45
N LEU A 290 -0.14 7.66 -25.58
CA LEU A 290 -0.10 6.26 -26.01
C LEU A 290 -0.84 5.35 -25.04
N ASN A 291 -0.67 5.56 -23.74
CA ASN A 291 -1.41 4.86 -22.68
C ASN A 291 -2.92 5.06 -22.88
N LEU A 292 -3.34 6.31 -23.09
CA LEU A 292 -4.77 6.63 -23.29
C LEU A 292 -5.32 5.98 -24.57
N GLU A 293 -4.60 6.03 -25.67
CA GLU A 293 -5.02 5.45 -26.96
C GLU A 293 -5.11 3.92 -26.94
N LYS A 294 -4.21 3.27 -26.19
CA LYS A 294 -4.16 1.81 -26.07
C LYS A 294 -5.19 1.26 -25.12
N GLU A 295 -5.39 1.91 -23.96
CA GLU A 295 -6.29 1.42 -22.92
C GLU A 295 -7.73 1.93 -23.12
N GLN A 296 -7.91 3.07 -23.80
CA GLN A 296 -9.21 3.62 -24.18
C GLN A 296 -9.26 3.94 -25.69
N PRO A 297 -9.24 2.93 -26.57
CA PRO A 297 -9.38 3.15 -28.01
C PRO A 297 -10.71 3.80 -28.33
N PHE A 298 -10.78 4.45 -29.52
CA PHE A 298 -11.98 5.15 -29.97
C PHE A 298 -13.23 4.26 -29.85
N GLY A 299 -14.30 4.81 -29.27
CA GLY A 299 -15.56 4.09 -29.04
C GLY A 299 -15.60 3.29 -27.72
N THR A 300 -14.58 3.38 -26.89
CA THR A 300 -14.63 2.83 -25.52
C THR A 300 -15.67 3.57 -24.70
N THR A 301 -16.54 2.83 -24.02
CA THR A 301 -17.58 3.40 -23.15
C THR A 301 -17.20 3.25 -21.68
N PHE A 302 -17.71 4.13 -20.84
CA PHE A 302 -17.55 4.06 -19.39
C PHE A 302 -17.96 2.70 -18.82
N ASP A 303 -19.15 2.19 -19.22
CA ASP A 303 -19.68 0.94 -18.67
C ASP A 303 -18.84 -0.27 -19.06
N LYS A 304 -18.20 -0.25 -20.24
CA LYS A 304 -17.24 -1.29 -20.63
C LYS A 304 -16.01 -1.29 -19.73
N LEU A 305 -15.40 -0.11 -19.49
CA LEU A 305 -14.24 0.00 -18.63
C LEU A 305 -14.55 -0.43 -17.19
N ARG A 306 -15.69 0.01 -16.66
CA ARG A 306 -16.16 -0.39 -15.33
C ARG A 306 -16.32 -1.92 -15.22
N ALA A 307 -16.93 -2.55 -16.22
CA ALA A 307 -17.10 -4.01 -16.24
C ALA A 307 -15.75 -4.75 -16.31
N GLU A 308 -14.81 -4.25 -17.13
CA GLU A 308 -13.47 -4.81 -17.25
C GLU A 308 -12.66 -4.65 -15.96
N ALA A 309 -12.74 -3.51 -15.30
CA ALA A 309 -12.09 -3.26 -14.00
C ALA A 309 -12.64 -4.23 -12.93
N ARG A 310 -13.97 -4.34 -12.81
CA ARG A 310 -14.61 -5.31 -11.90
C ARG A 310 -14.17 -6.74 -12.17
N LYS A 311 -14.09 -7.12 -13.45
CA LYS A 311 -13.66 -8.46 -13.82
C LYS A 311 -12.23 -8.74 -13.39
N LYS A 312 -11.29 -7.82 -13.63
CA LYS A 312 -9.89 -7.95 -13.21
C LYS A 312 -9.79 -8.14 -11.69
N TRP A 313 -10.52 -7.33 -10.93
CA TRP A 313 -10.58 -7.48 -9.48
C TRP A 313 -11.12 -8.85 -9.06
N ASN A 314 -12.21 -9.31 -9.68
CA ASN A 314 -12.79 -10.60 -9.33
C ASN A 314 -11.87 -11.78 -9.68
N ASP A 315 -11.19 -11.71 -10.82
CA ASP A 315 -10.22 -12.74 -11.24
C ASP A 315 -9.09 -12.87 -10.20
N ASP A 316 -8.54 -11.75 -9.73
CA ASP A 316 -7.47 -11.75 -8.75
C ASP A 316 -7.93 -12.17 -7.35
N LEU A 317 -9.02 -11.62 -6.86
CA LEU A 317 -9.59 -11.98 -5.57
C LEU A 317 -10.02 -13.47 -5.51
N SER A 318 -10.39 -14.06 -6.64
CA SER A 318 -10.78 -15.47 -6.73
C SER A 318 -9.63 -16.45 -6.59
N ARG A 319 -8.36 -15.97 -6.50
CA ARG A 319 -7.20 -16.85 -6.23
C ARG A 319 -7.23 -17.46 -4.83
N ILE A 320 -7.91 -16.83 -3.88
CA ILE A 320 -8.22 -17.45 -2.59
C ILE A 320 -9.73 -17.55 -2.43
N LYS A 321 -10.23 -18.76 -2.22
CA LYS A 321 -11.66 -19.01 -1.96
C LYS A 321 -11.83 -19.47 -0.53
N VAL A 322 -12.80 -18.87 0.18
CA VAL A 322 -13.12 -19.21 1.56
C VAL A 322 -14.54 -19.77 1.65
N GLU A 323 -14.71 -20.81 2.46
CA GLU A 323 -16.00 -21.46 2.74
C GLU A 323 -16.25 -21.44 4.26
N GLY A 324 -17.50 -21.23 4.69
CA GLY A 324 -17.85 -20.97 6.08
C GLY A 324 -17.59 -19.52 6.49
N GLY A 325 -17.53 -19.26 7.79
CA GLY A 325 -17.40 -17.91 8.34
C GLY A 325 -18.64 -17.04 8.13
N THR A 326 -18.63 -15.82 8.69
CA THR A 326 -19.70 -14.83 8.55
C THR A 326 -19.51 -13.97 7.30
N GLU A 327 -20.57 -13.29 6.86
CA GLU A 327 -20.49 -12.30 5.76
C GLU A 327 -19.51 -11.17 6.10
N GLU A 328 -19.45 -10.71 7.35
CA GLU A 328 -18.50 -9.71 7.82
C GLU A 328 -17.05 -10.22 7.72
N GLN A 329 -16.77 -11.44 8.15
CA GLN A 329 -15.45 -12.05 8.02
C GLN A 329 -15.00 -12.17 6.57
N LYS A 330 -15.89 -12.55 5.66
CA LYS A 330 -15.59 -12.55 4.21
C LYS A 330 -15.34 -11.13 3.71
N GLY A 331 -16.12 -10.14 4.18
CA GLY A 331 -15.91 -8.72 3.88
C GLY A 331 -14.51 -8.25 4.31
N VAL A 332 -14.10 -8.53 5.54
CA VAL A 332 -12.74 -8.22 6.03
C VAL A 332 -11.68 -8.92 5.15
N PHE A 333 -11.83 -10.22 4.90
CA PHE A 333 -10.86 -11.01 4.15
C PHE A 333 -10.65 -10.50 2.72
N TYR A 334 -11.73 -10.31 1.95
CA TYR A 334 -11.62 -9.87 0.56
C TYR A 334 -11.26 -8.39 0.44
N THR A 335 -11.61 -7.55 1.43
CA THR A 335 -11.14 -6.17 1.49
C THR A 335 -9.64 -6.11 1.80
N ALA A 336 -9.15 -6.93 2.71
CA ALA A 336 -7.71 -7.07 2.94
C ALA A 336 -6.97 -7.54 1.67
N MET A 337 -7.49 -8.54 0.95
CA MET A 337 -6.94 -8.95 -0.34
C MET A 337 -6.94 -7.79 -1.37
N TYR A 338 -8.00 -6.99 -1.42
CA TYR A 338 -8.07 -5.81 -2.27
C TYR A 338 -6.94 -4.81 -1.94
N HIS A 339 -6.73 -4.50 -0.66
CA HIS A 339 -5.67 -3.57 -0.24
C HIS A 339 -4.27 -4.06 -0.63
N THR A 340 -3.97 -5.35 -0.52
CA THR A 340 -2.67 -5.91 -0.93
C THR A 340 -2.37 -5.80 -2.43
N MET A 341 -3.33 -5.37 -3.25
CA MET A 341 -3.16 -5.21 -4.70
C MET A 341 -3.28 -3.74 -5.14
N VAL A 342 -3.26 -2.78 -4.21
CA VAL A 342 -3.17 -1.34 -4.53
C VAL A 342 -1.72 -0.97 -4.78
N HIS A 343 -0.83 -1.29 -3.85
CA HIS A 343 0.62 -1.08 -3.94
C HIS A 343 1.37 -2.39 -3.68
N PRO A 344 2.61 -2.53 -4.19
CA PRO A 344 3.24 -1.74 -5.24
C PRO A 344 2.42 -1.68 -6.52
N ASN A 345 2.50 -0.58 -7.27
CA ASN A 345 1.82 -0.43 -8.54
C ASN A 345 2.80 -0.37 -9.72
N ILE A 346 2.31 -0.60 -10.95
CA ILE A 346 3.16 -0.55 -12.14
C ILE A 346 3.63 0.87 -12.42
N LEU A 347 4.88 0.99 -12.90
CA LEU A 347 5.51 2.25 -13.28
C LEU A 347 5.68 2.39 -14.80
N GLN A 348 5.84 1.27 -15.53
CA GLN A 348 6.06 1.33 -16.96
C GLN A 348 4.78 1.67 -17.74
N ASP A 349 4.97 2.39 -18.84
CA ASP A 349 3.94 2.67 -19.82
C ASP A 349 3.61 1.43 -20.69
N VAL A 350 2.58 1.50 -21.53
CA VAL A 350 2.23 0.42 -22.48
C VAL A 350 3.34 0.16 -23.51
N SER A 351 4.25 1.12 -23.70
CA SER A 351 5.48 0.95 -24.49
C SER A 351 6.55 0.08 -23.81
N GLY A 352 6.38 -0.22 -22.51
CA GLY A 352 7.41 -0.81 -21.66
C GLY A 352 8.43 0.20 -21.14
N GLN A 353 8.33 1.48 -21.47
CA GLN A 353 9.24 2.52 -21.00
C GLN A 353 8.94 2.93 -19.56
N TYR A 354 10.01 3.25 -18.81
CA TYR A 354 9.94 3.73 -17.42
C TYR A 354 11.17 4.61 -17.09
N PRO A 355 11.07 5.50 -16.07
CA PRO A 355 12.21 6.32 -15.62
C PRO A 355 13.22 5.47 -14.86
N GLN A 356 14.52 5.70 -15.13
CA GLN A 356 15.64 5.06 -14.43
C GLN A 356 15.62 5.40 -12.93
N MET A 357 15.95 4.42 -12.09
CA MET A 357 16.17 4.64 -10.66
C MET A 357 17.34 5.60 -10.45
N GLU A 358 17.10 6.70 -9.71
CA GLU A 358 18.07 7.76 -9.39
C GLU A 358 18.85 8.29 -10.62
N GLY A 359 18.20 8.35 -11.78
CA GLY A 359 18.81 8.81 -13.01
C GLY A 359 17.84 9.55 -13.92
N ASP A 360 18.38 10.04 -15.05
CA ASP A 360 17.63 10.84 -16.03
C ASP A 360 17.30 10.06 -17.33
N LYS A 361 17.66 8.77 -17.39
CA LYS A 361 17.43 7.95 -18.58
C LYS A 361 16.04 7.35 -18.56
N ILE A 362 15.48 7.18 -19.74
CA ILE A 362 14.31 6.36 -19.96
C ILE A 362 14.78 4.98 -20.40
N LEU A 363 14.35 3.97 -19.66
CA LEU A 363 14.66 2.57 -19.89
C LEU A 363 13.42 1.81 -20.37
N THR A 364 13.61 0.58 -20.82
CA THR A 364 12.51 -0.29 -21.29
C THR A 364 12.60 -1.65 -20.64
N THR A 365 11.45 -2.19 -20.25
CA THR A 365 11.29 -3.52 -19.68
C THR A 365 10.33 -4.39 -20.48
N ASN A 366 10.48 -5.70 -20.35
CA ASN A 366 9.57 -6.71 -20.88
C ASN A 366 8.74 -7.44 -19.80
N HIS A 367 8.87 -7.00 -18.55
CA HIS A 367 8.07 -7.45 -17.40
C HIS A 367 7.40 -6.24 -16.75
N ASN A 368 6.53 -6.44 -15.75
CA ASN A 368 5.98 -5.32 -15.00
C ASN A 368 7.07 -4.70 -14.12
N ARG A 369 7.37 -3.43 -14.37
CA ARG A 369 8.20 -2.61 -13.48
C ARG A 369 7.31 -1.98 -12.41
N TYR A 370 7.55 -2.32 -11.16
CA TYR A 370 6.81 -1.81 -10.02
C TYR A 370 7.46 -0.60 -9.38
N THR A 371 6.67 0.16 -8.62
CA THR A 371 7.06 1.30 -7.78
C THR A 371 6.22 1.32 -6.51
N VAL A 372 6.55 2.21 -5.59
CA VAL A 372 5.96 2.31 -4.25
C VAL A 372 6.31 1.08 -3.42
N PHE A 373 7.62 0.91 -3.21
CA PHE A 373 8.14 -0.15 -2.36
C PHE A 373 8.40 0.36 -0.94
N SER A 374 7.45 0.17 -0.04
CA SER A 374 7.64 0.35 1.40
C SER A 374 8.21 -0.94 2.00
N LEU A 375 9.50 -1.23 1.74
CA LEU A 375 10.04 -2.55 2.03
C LEU A 375 10.23 -2.82 3.53
N TRP A 376 10.42 -1.80 4.36
CA TRP A 376 10.51 -1.95 5.81
C TRP A 376 9.26 -2.61 6.39
N ASP A 377 8.10 -2.29 5.82
CA ASP A 377 6.80 -2.84 6.20
C ASP A 377 6.58 -4.20 5.52
N THR A 378 6.68 -4.21 4.20
CA THR A 378 6.20 -5.30 3.35
C THR A 378 7.06 -6.56 3.40
N TYR A 379 8.35 -6.48 3.82
CA TYR A 379 9.21 -7.65 3.92
C TYR A 379 8.74 -8.65 4.99
N ARG A 380 7.91 -8.23 5.94
CA ARG A 380 7.49 -9.02 7.10
C ARG A 380 6.46 -10.08 6.75
N ASN A 381 5.55 -9.81 5.82
CA ASN A 381 4.49 -10.75 5.44
C ASN A 381 3.93 -10.53 4.01
N TYR A 382 3.87 -9.30 3.51
CA TYR A 382 3.30 -9.00 2.21
C TYR A 382 3.99 -9.77 1.06
N HIS A 383 5.31 -9.72 0.98
CA HIS A 383 6.07 -10.42 -0.06
C HIS A 383 5.94 -11.94 0.04
N GLN A 384 5.74 -12.48 1.24
CA GLN A 384 5.45 -13.89 1.45
C GLN A 384 4.06 -14.27 0.93
N LEU A 385 3.07 -13.37 1.09
CA LEU A 385 1.75 -13.54 0.51
C LEU A 385 1.81 -13.52 -1.02
N MET A 386 2.51 -12.55 -1.59
CA MET A 386 2.73 -12.47 -3.04
C MET A 386 3.45 -13.72 -3.56
N THR A 387 4.50 -14.18 -2.88
CA THR A 387 5.21 -15.41 -3.21
C THR A 387 4.26 -16.60 -3.28
N LEU A 388 3.36 -16.75 -2.32
CA LEU A 388 2.44 -17.89 -2.25
C LEU A 388 1.33 -17.82 -3.31
N VAL A 389 0.67 -16.66 -3.41
CA VAL A 389 -0.60 -16.50 -4.15
C VAL A 389 -0.39 -15.93 -5.55
N TYR A 390 0.56 -15.01 -5.72
CA TYR A 390 0.82 -14.28 -6.96
C TYR A 390 2.33 -14.35 -7.35
N PRO A 391 2.90 -15.56 -7.47
CA PRO A 391 4.35 -15.72 -7.68
C PRO A 391 4.86 -15.03 -8.94
N GLU A 392 4.05 -14.91 -9.98
CA GLU A 392 4.37 -14.18 -11.20
C GLU A 392 4.59 -12.68 -10.95
N ARG A 393 3.78 -12.08 -10.05
CA ARG A 393 3.92 -10.67 -9.65
C ARG A 393 5.12 -10.47 -8.73
N GLN A 394 5.32 -11.39 -7.79
CA GLN A 394 6.49 -11.37 -6.92
C GLN A 394 7.79 -11.47 -7.74
N MET A 395 7.82 -12.31 -8.79
CA MET A 395 8.96 -12.37 -9.71
C MET A 395 9.18 -11.05 -10.44
N ASP A 396 8.14 -10.39 -10.93
CA ASP A 396 8.25 -9.07 -11.55
C ASP A 396 8.77 -8.01 -10.55
N MET A 397 8.35 -8.07 -9.27
CA MET A 397 8.88 -7.22 -8.21
C MET A 397 10.36 -7.49 -7.93
N ILE A 398 10.77 -8.76 -7.90
CA ILE A 398 12.18 -9.16 -7.77
C ILE A 398 13.00 -8.64 -8.95
N HIS A 399 12.54 -8.84 -10.18
CA HIS A 399 13.20 -8.30 -11.37
C HIS A 399 13.28 -6.78 -11.34
N THR A 400 12.27 -6.12 -10.79
CA THR A 400 12.28 -4.67 -10.56
C THR A 400 13.40 -4.27 -9.59
N MET A 401 13.50 -4.91 -8.42
CA MET A 401 14.57 -4.64 -7.45
C MET A 401 15.96 -4.93 -8.03
N MET A 402 16.11 -6.02 -8.80
CA MET A 402 17.35 -6.34 -9.54
C MET A 402 17.69 -5.25 -10.58
N GLY A 403 16.69 -4.70 -11.25
CA GLY A 403 16.83 -3.56 -12.16
C GLY A 403 17.31 -2.32 -11.41
N MET A 404 16.69 -1.97 -10.30
CA MET A 404 17.07 -0.82 -9.46
C MET A 404 18.52 -0.94 -8.98
N TYR A 405 18.93 -2.12 -8.52
CA TYR A 405 20.33 -2.38 -8.15
C TYR A 405 21.30 -2.13 -9.33
N LYS A 406 20.97 -2.60 -10.54
CA LYS A 406 21.82 -2.38 -11.74
C LYS A 406 21.86 -0.92 -12.16
N GLU A 407 20.78 -0.18 -11.96
CA GLU A 407 20.61 1.22 -12.36
C GLU A 407 21.32 2.18 -11.39
N HIS A 408 21.18 1.95 -10.09
CA HIS A 408 21.64 2.85 -9.02
C HIS A 408 22.82 2.29 -8.22
N GLY A 409 23.02 0.97 -8.23
CA GLY A 409 24.10 0.29 -7.50
C GLY A 409 23.74 -0.11 -6.07
N TRP A 410 22.49 0.08 -5.64
CA TRP A 410 21.93 -0.34 -4.36
C TRP A 410 20.55 -0.95 -4.56
N PHE A 411 20.18 -1.92 -3.74
CA PHE A 411 18.79 -2.37 -3.64
C PHE A 411 17.95 -1.30 -2.94
N PRO A 412 16.64 -1.20 -3.26
CA PRO A 412 15.78 -0.17 -2.65
C PRO A 412 15.49 -0.45 -1.17
N LYS A 413 15.17 0.61 -0.43
CA LYS A 413 14.60 0.58 0.92
C LYS A 413 13.15 1.07 0.88
N TRP A 414 12.94 2.30 0.43
CA TRP A 414 11.64 2.91 0.27
C TRP A 414 11.59 3.70 -1.05
N GLU A 415 11.32 2.99 -2.14
CA GLU A 415 11.35 3.57 -3.48
C GLU A 415 10.00 4.15 -3.88
N LEU A 416 10.02 5.34 -4.51
CA LEU A 416 8.86 6.05 -5.00
C LEU A 416 9.14 6.64 -6.39
N TYR A 417 8.48 6.11 -7.42
CA TYR A 417 8.55 6.57 -8.82
C TYR A 417 9.97 6.81 -9.36
N GLY A 418 10.88 5.88 -9.06
CA GLY A 418 12.28 5.91 -9.48
C GLY A 418 13.18 6.75 -8.58
N ARG A 419 12.73 7.10 -7.38
CA ARG A 419 13.53 7.79 -6.36
C ARG A 419 13.62 6.98 -5.08
N GLU A 420 14.82 6.90 -4.49
CA GLU A 420 15.02 6.31 -3.16
C GLU A 420 14.78 7.39 -2.10
N THR A 421 13.75 7.21 -1.29
CA THR A 421 13.41 8.18 -0.25
C THR A 421 14.23 8.01 1.03
N LEU A 422 14.85 6.85 1.22
CA LEU A 422 15.56 6.44 2.43
C LEU A 422 14.71 6.48 3.70
N THR A 423 13.41 6.51 3.54
CA THR A 423 12.45 6.46 4.65
C THR A 423 12.55 5.11 5.35
N MET A 424 12.33 5.09 6.66
CA MET A 424 12.35 3.91 7.53
C MET A 424 13.73 3.23 7.66
N GLU A 425 13.75 2.08 8.33
CA GLU A 425 14.92 1.45 8.91
C GLU A 425 15.48 0.29 8.06
N GLY A 426 16.72 -0.05 8.32
CA GLY A 426 17.29 -1.33 7.94
C GLY A 426 17.72 -1.48 6.48
N ASP A 427 17.74 -2.74 6.05
CA ASP A 427 18.15 -3.18 4.70
C ASP A 427 17.16 -4.26 4.21
N PRO A 428 15.88 -3.85 4.01
CA PRO A 428 14.75 -4.77 3.89
C PRO A 428 14.69 -5.54 2.57
N SER A 429 15.39 -5.11 1.52
CA SER A 429 15.47 -5.87 0.27
C SER A 429 16.13 -7.23 0.45
N ILE A 430 17.07 -7.35 1.39
CA ILE A 430 17.78 -8.63 1.64
C ILE A 430 16.81 -9.73 2.06
N PRO A 431 16.01 -9.58 3.12
CA PRO A 431 15.06 -10.62 3.50
C PRO A 431 14.01 -10.90 2.43
N VAL A 432 13.57 -9.92 1.62
CA VAL A 432 12.62 -10.14 0.51
C VAL A 432 13.21 -11.06 -0.56
N LEU A 433 14.41 -10.75 -1.04
CA LEU A 433 15.10 -11.53 -2.08
C LEU A 433 15.43 -12.94 -1.59
N VAL A 434 15.95 -13.04 -0.37
CA VAL A 434 16.30 -14.33 0.22
C VAL A 434 15.07 -15.19 0.48
N ASP A 435 14.01 -14.63 1.07
CA ASP A 435 12.77 -15.36 1.35
C ASP A 435 12.15 -15.94 0.08
N SER A 436 12.05 -15.11 -0.96
CA SER A 436 11.52 -15.52 -2.26
C SER A 436 12.35 -16.66 -2.88
N TRP A 437 13.69 -16.53 -2.85
CA TRP A 437 14.57 -17.55 -3.41
C TRP A 437 14.50 -18.87 -2.60
N MET A 438 14.52 -18.79 -1.28
CA MET A 438 14.41 -19.95 -0.38
C MET A 438 13.07 -20.67 -0.52
N LYS A 439 12.02 -19.96 -0.89
CA LYS A 439 10.69 -20.51 -1.17
C LYS A 439 10.50 -20.98 -2.64
N GLY A 440 11.55 -20.94 -3.47
CA GLY A 440 11.58 -21.55 -4.81
C GLY A 440 11.36 -20.57 -5.97
N LEU A 441 11.21 -19.27 -5.72
CA LEU A 441 11.20 -18.27 -6.79
C LEU A 441 12.64 -17.95 -7.21
N GLN A 442 13.21 -18.78 -8.11
CA GLN A 442 14.62 -18.78 -8.44
C GLN A 442 14.93 -18.29 -9.86
N ASP A 443 13.96 -17.73 -10.59
CA ASP A 443 14.12 -17.29 -11.97
C ASP A 443 14.74 -15.87 -12.04
N PHE A 444 15.86 -15.67 -11.34
CA PHE A 444 16.69 -14.45 -11.36
C PHE A 444 18.15 -14.75 -11.06
N ASP A 445 19.05 -13.83 -11.41
CA ASP A 445 20.49 -13.97 -11.20
C ASP A 445 20.83 -13.84 -9.68
N ILE A 446 20.87 -14.97 -9.01
CA ILE A 446 21.15 -15.03 -7.57
C ILE A 446 22.59 -14.64 -7.22
N ASP A 447 23.55 -14.87 -8.12
CA ASP A 447 24.94 -14.48 -7.88
C ASP A 447 25.11 -12.96 -7.94
N GLU A 448 24.40 -12.30 -8.87
CA GLU A 448 24.38 -10.84 -8.95
C GLU A 448 23.59 -10.23 -7.77
N ALA A 449 22.46 -10.83 -7.38
CA ALA A 449 21.72 -10.44 -6.18
C ALA A 449 22.58 -10.57 -4.92
N TYR A 450 23.30 -11.69 -4.79
CA TYR A 450 24.21 -11.92 -3.66
C TYR A 450 25.31 -10.84 -3.57
N LYS A 451 25.92 -10.45 -4.71
CA LYS A 451 26.91 -9.37 -4.74
C LYS A 451 26.36 -8.05 -4.21
N GLY A 452 25.13 -7.69 -4.62
CA GLY A 452 24.47 -6.46 -4.15
C GLY A 452 24.18 -6.50 -2.65
N MET A 453 23.62 -7.60 -2.16
CA MET A 453 23.35 -7.81 -0.74
C MET A 453 24.63 -7.84 0.09
N TYR A 454 25.68 -8.54 -0.38
CA TYR A 454 26.99 -8.57 0.26
C TYR A 454 27.63 -7.18 0.32
N LYS A 455 27.54 -6.40 -0.77
CA LYS A 455 27.99 -5.00 -0.83
C LYS A 455 27.32 -4.17 0.26
N SER A 456 25.99 -4.22 0.36
CA SER A 456 25.26 -3.47 1.39
C SER A 456 25.68 -3.89 2.81
N ALA A 457 25.84 -5.18 3.06
CA ALA A 457 26.21 -5.72 4.36
C ALA A 457 27.66 -5.46 4.77
N THR A 458 28.59 -5.11 3.86
CA THR A 458 30.03 -5.03 4.13
C THR A 458 30.70 -3.70 3.78
N THR A 459 30.06 -2.82 3.01
CA THR A 459 30.59 -1.51 2.71
C THR A 459 30.61 -0.62 3.97
N PRO A 460 31.70 0.13 4.22
CA PRO A 460 31.76 1.10 5.32
C PRO A 460 30.62 2.14 5.27
N GLY A 461 30.12 2.58 6.43
CA GLY A 461 28.92 3.41 6.55
C GLY A 461 28.97 4.72 5.76
N LYS A 462 30.11 5.41 5.71
CA LYS A 462 30.29 6.66 4.94
C LYS A 462 30.04 6.52 3.43
N ASP A 463 30.24 5.28 2.90
CA ASP A 463 30.08 4.94 1.48
C ASP A 463 28.87 4.01 1.26
N ASN A 464 28.02 3.84 2.28
CA ASN A 464 26.91 2.90 2.29
C ASN A 464 25.58 3.63 2.43
N LEU A 465 24.80 3.64 1.36
CA LEU A 465 23.51 4.33 1.34
C LEU A 465 22.48 3.65 2.25
N MET A 466 22.50 2.31 2.33
CA MET A 466 21.49 1.53 3.05
C MET A 466 21.82 1.38 4.54
N ARG A 467 23.13 1.33 4.90
CA ARG A 467 23.59 1.10 6.28
C ARG A 467 24.60 2.17 6.68
N PRO A 468 24.16 3.40 6.97
CA PRO A 468 25.06 4.52 7.31
C PRO A 468 25.88 4.26 8.59
N ASP A 469 25.42 3.37 9.46
CA ASP A 469 26.04 3.01 10.74
C ASP A 469 26.93 1.76 10.66
N ASN A 470 27.23 1.27 9.44
CA ASN A 470 27.83 -0.06 9.25
C ASN A 470 29.22 -0.19 9.88
N ASP A 471 29.99 0.91 10.04
CA ASP A 471 31.30 0.86 10.69
C ASP A 471 31.18 0.45 12.15
N ASP A 472 30.29 1.06 12.91
CA ASP A 472 30.04 0.72 14.32
C ASP A 472 29.38 -0.68 14.41
N TYR A 473 28.39 -0.95 13.56
CA TYR A 473 27.72 -2.25 13.52
C TYR A 473 28.69 -3.42 13.26
N MET A 474 29.60 -3.28 12.28
CA MET A 474 30.58 -4.32 11.95
C MET A 474 31.65 -4.49 13.05
N SER A 475 32.12 -3.38 13.61
CA SER A 475 33.25 -3.41 14.59
C SER A 475 32.81 -3.74 16.00
N LYS A 476 31.64 -3.23 16.44
CA LYS A 476 31.13 -3.38 17.81
C LYS A 476 30.08 -4.49 17.94
N GLY A 477 29.40 -4.82 16.82
CA GLY A 477 28.25 -5.73 16.82
C GLY A 477 26.94 -5.06 17.26
N TYR A 478 26.91 -3.72 17.35
CA TYR A 478 25.73 -2.91 17.66
C TYR A 478 25.90 -1.49 17.11
N VAL A 479 24.81 -0.76 16.98
CA VAL A 479 24.79 0.68 16.62
C VAL A 479 24.70 1.48 17.92
N PRO A 480 25.68 2.39 18.21
CA PRO A 480 25.63 3.21 19.40
C PRO A 480 24.56 4.31 19.30
N MET A 481 24.06 4.74 20.47
CA MET A 481 23.12 5.86 20.57
C MET A 481 23.63 7.15 19.92
N GLU A 482 24.91 7.45 20.04
CA GLU A 482 25.52 8.67 19.50
C GLU A 482 25.62 8.65 17.97
N SER A 483 25.46 7.48 17.34
CA SER A 483 25.40 7.34 15.89
C SER A 483 23.99 7.58 15.36
N GLN A 484 22.97 7.12 16.11
CA GLN A 484 21.54 7.22 15.76
C GLN A 484 20.71 7.33 17.04
N TYR A 485 20.44 8.56 17.50
CA TYR A 485 19.76 8.79 18.76
C TYR A 485 18.37 8.13 18.85
N ASP A 486 17.54 8.35 17.86
CA ASP A 486 16.13 7.93 17.89
C ASP A 486 15.90 6.48 17.45
N ASN A 487 16.92 5.80 16.90
CA ASN A 487 16.70 4.53 16.20
C ASN A 487 17.88 3.55 16.22
N SER A 488 18.86 3.75 17.11
CA SER A 488 20.06 2.89 17.15
C SER A 488 19.76 1.42 17.35
N VAL A 489 18.82 1.08 18.23
CA VAL A 489 18.40 -0.32 18.47
C VAL A 489 17.58 -0.83 17.29
N SER A 490 16.64 -0.02 16.80
CA SER A 490 15.77 -0.37 15.67
C SER A 490 16.58 -0.66 14.41
N HIS A 491 17.53 0.22 14.03
CA HIS A 491 18.46 0.01 12.92
C HIS A 491 19.24 -1.31 13.06
N ALA A 492 19.83 -1.53 14.24
CA ALA A 492 20.60 -2.74 14.47
C ALA A 492 19.77 -4.02 14.38
N LEU A 493 18.54 -4.01 14.90
CA LEU A 493 17.64 -5.17 14.83
C LEU A 493 17.30 -5.53 13.40
N GLU A 494 16.99 -4.55 12.57
CA GLU A 494 16.74 -4.74 11.15
C GLU A 494 17.97 -5.29 10.42
N TYR A 495 19.17 -4.79 10.74
CA TYR A 495 20.40 -5.34 10.19
C TYR A 495 20.67 -6.80 10.62
N TYR A 496 20.31 -7.18 11.86
CA TYR A 496 20.44 -8.57 12.31
C TYR A 496 19.50 -9.51 11.54
N VAL A 497 18.26 -9.09 11.25
CA VAL A 497 17.32 -9.87 10.43
C VAL A 497 17.86 -10.02 9.01
N ALA A 498 18.34 -8.94 8.40
CA ALA A 498 18.94 -8.97 7.07
C ALA A 498 20.20 -9.85 7.01
N ASP A 499 21.10 -9.73 7.98
CA ASP A 499 22.31 -10.55 8.05
C ASP A 499 21.99 -12.04 8.28
N TYR A 500 20.97 -12.35 9.08
CA TYR A 500 20.51 -13.72 9.25
C TYR A 500 19.99 -14.31 7.94
N ALA A 501 19.12 -13.58 7.23
CA ALA A 501 18.63 -13.98 5.92
C ALA A 501 19.79 -14.20 4.94
N LEU A 502 20.73 -13.24 4.87
CA LEU A 502 21.93 -13.37 4.03
C LEU A 502 22.80 -14.57 4.41
N SER A 503 22.92 -14.89 5.73
CA SER A 503 23.64 -16.08 6.17
C SER A 503 23.00 -17.37 5.68
N THR A 504 21.66 -17.41 5.65
CA THR A 504 20.90 -18.58 5.18
C THR A 504 21.10 -18.79 3.68
N LEU A 505 21.06 -17.70 2.90
CA LEU A 505 21.35 -17.77 1.48
C LEU A 505 22.81 -18.15 1.21
N ALA A 506 23.77 -17.57 1.93
CA ALA A 506 25.19 -17.91 1.81
C ALA A 506 25.45 -19.40 2.07
N GLU A 507 24.78 -19.98 3.06
CA GLU A 507 24.85 -21.43 3.36
C GLU A 507 24.31 -22.24 2.18
N ALA A 508 23.15 -21.88 1.64
CA ALA A 508 22.53 -22.54 0.48
C ALA A 508 23.40 -22.44 -0.79
N LEU A 509 24.13 -21.33 -0.97
CA LEU A 509 25.08 -21.14 -2.07
C LEU A 509 26.48 -21.73 -1.81
N GLY A 510 26.70 -22.39 -0.67
CA GLY A 510 27.98 -22.99 -0.32
C GLY A 510 29.08 -22.01 0.12
N LYS A 511 28.76 -20.75 0.39
CA LYS A 511 29.67 -19.67 0.82
C LYS A 511 29.84 -19.71 2.34
N LYS A 512 30.55 -20.74 2.82
CA LYS A 512 30.63 -21.13 4.27
C LYS A 512 31.16 -20.02 5.18
N GLU A 513 32.19 -19.28 4.75
CA GLU A 513 32.79 -18.24 5.59
C GLU A 513 31.84 -17.04 5.73
N ASP A 514 31.17 -16.66 4.66
CA ASP A 514 30.18 -15.60 4.67
C ASP A 514 28.97 -16.01 5.55
N ALA A 515 28.48 -17.22 5.38
CA ALA A 515 27.41 -17.78 6.21
C ALA A 515 27.75 -17.69 7.71
N LYS A 516 28.98 -18.07 8.09
CA LYS A 516 29.46 -17.97 9.47
C LYS A 516 29.58 -16.52 9.95
N LEU A 517 30.10 -15.64 9.10
CA LEU A 517 30.23 -14.19 9.40
C LEU A 517 28.88 -13.58 9.70
N PHE A 518 27.93 -13.66 8.77
CA PHE A 518 26.62 -13.04 8.89
C PHE A 518 25.76 -13.68 9.99
N ARG A 519 25.88 -15.01 10.20
CA ARG A 519 25.24 -15.69 11.32
C ARG A 519 25.75 -15.17 12.67
N LYS A 520 27.05 -14.95 12.79
CA LYS A 520 27.64 -14.38 14.02
C LYS A 520 27.14 -12.95 14.25
N ARG A 521 27.11 -12.11 13.19
CA ARG A 521 26.68 -10.71 13.29
C ARG A 521 25.21 -10.61 13.69
N SER A 522 24.35 -11.45 13.14
CA SER A 522 22.92 -11.45 13.46
C SER A 522 22.59 -11.70 14.93
N MET A 523 23.55 -12.25 15.70
CA MET A 523 23.39 -12.49 17.14
C MET A 523 23.71 -11.26 18.00
N GLY A 524 24.04 -10.12 17.40
CA GLY A 524 24.45 -8.90 18.10
C GLY A 524 23.37 -8.24 18.97
N TYR A 525 22.08 -8.55 18.75
CA TYR A 525 20.97 -8.09 19.60
C TYR A 525 21.20 -8.39 21.09
N LYS A 526 22.01 -9.44 21.41
CA LYS A 526 22.36 -9.85 22.77
C LYS A 526 23.10 -8.76 23.55
N ASN A 527 23.78 -7.85 22.84
CA ASN A 527 24.46 -6.71 23.46
C ASN A 527 23.47 -5.74 24.11
N TYR A 528 22.30 -5.54 23.48
CA TYR A 528 21.27 -4.63 23.95
C TYR A 528 20.43 -5.17 25.12
N TYR A 529 20.47 -6.49 25.40
CA TYR A 529 19.60 -7.08 26.41
C TYR A 529 19.99 -6.66 27.83
N SER A 530 19.12 -5.87 28.49
CA SER A 530 19.26 -5.46 29.88
C SER A 530 18.53 -6.43 30.81
N LYS A 531 19.26 -7.10 31.68
CA LYS A 531 18.66 -8.02 32.68
C LYS A 531 17.80 -7.30 33.71
N ASP A 532 18.15 -6.06 34.04
CA ASP A 532 17.47 -5.27 35.05
C ASP A 532 16.05 -4.86 34.61
N PHE A 533 15.87 -4.58 33.31
CA PHE A 533 14.58 -4.22 32.72
C PHE A 533 13.88 -5.41 32.06
N GLY A 534 14.63 -6.48 31.69
CA GLY A 534 14.09 -7.59 30.90
C GLY A 534 13.68 -7.17 29.47
N THR A 535 14.28 -6.11 28.96
CA THR A 535 14.05 -5.55 27.62
C THR A 535 15.37 -5.23 26.93
N LEU A 536 15.32 -4.95 25.64
CA LEU A 536 16.44 -4.32 24.94
C LEU A 536 16.58 -2.87 25.41
N ARG A 537 17.83 -2.37 25.43
CA ARG A 537 18.20 -1.05 25.92
C ARG A 537 19.32 -0.46 25.08
N PRO A 538 19.25 0.81 24.70
CA PRO A 538 20.31 1.46 23.91
C PRO A 538 21.67 1.44 24.62
N ILE A 539 22.75 1.41 23.80
CA ILE A 539 24.14 1.33 24.25
C ILE A 539 24.93 2.52 23.70
N THR A 540 25.78 3.12 24.53
CA THR A 540 26.69 4.20 24.15
C THR A 540 27.91 3.70 23.39
N LYS A 541 28.71 4.61 22.81
CA LYS A 541 29.99 4.29 22.14
C LYS A 541 31.00 3.62 23.10
N GLU A 542 30.93 3.93 24.39
CA GLU A 542 31.77 3.33 25.44
C GLU A 542 31.30 1.91 25.85
N GLY A 543 30.22 1.40 25.26
CA GLY A 543 29.69 0.06 25.57
C GLY A 543 28.87 0.01 26.86
N LYS A 544 28.37 1.13 27.34
CA LYS A 544 27.50 1.23 28.54
C LYS A 544 26.04 1.38 28.10
N PHE A 545 25.14 0.84 28.91
CA PHE A 545 23.73 1.14 28.71
C PHE A 545 23.44 2.64 28.87
N TYR A 546 22.60 3.18 28.00
CA TYR A 546 22.16 4.56 28.06
C TYR A 546 21.34 4.86 29.30
N GLU A 547 21.60 6.00 29.94
CA GLU A 547 20.91 6.50 31.13
C GLU A 547 20.54 7.99 30.98
N PRO A 548 19.39 8.44 31.48
CA PRO A 548 18.31 7.65 32.10
C PRO A 548 17.54 6.85 31.02
N PHE A 549 16.91 5.75 31.40
CA PHE A 549 16.15 4.90 30.49
C PHE A 549 14.79 4.49 31.07
N ASP A 550 13.72 4.76 30.35
CA ASP A 550 12.39 4.23 30.59
C ASP A 550 12.02 3.31 29.41
N PRO A 551 11.78 1.99 29.63
CA PRO A 551 11.43 1.07 28.56
C PRO A 551 10.06 1.36 27.89
N LYS A 552 9.25 2.25 28.44
CA LYS A 552 7.96 2.70 27.90
C LYS A 552 8.05 4.08 27.22
N GLU A 553 9.21 4.72 27.24
CA GLU A 553 9.40 6.00 26.56
C GLU A 553 9.45 5.79 25.04
N GLY A 554 8.56 6.50 24.33
CA GLY A 554 8.46 6.51 22.89
C GLY A 554 7.11 5.99 22.39
N ALA A 555 6.70 6.56 21.28
CA ALA A 555 5.50 6.21 20.53
C ALA A 555 5.68 6.64 19.09
N ASN A 556 4.73 6.28 18.23
CA ASN A 556 4.67 6.76 16.86
C ASN A 556 4.71 8.32 16.84
N PHE A 557 5.56 8.90 15.99
CA PHE A 557 5.82 10.34 15.88
C PHE A 557 6.40 11.02 17.14
N ALA A 558 6.85 10.27 18.14
CA ALA A 558 7.54 10.82 19.30
C ALA A 558 8.98 10.27 19.37
N PRO A 559 10.02 11.13 19.47
CA PRO A 559 11.39 10.68 19.62
C PRO A 559 11.54 9.77 20.83
N SER A 560 12.29 8.67 20.66
CA SER A 560 12.58 7.72 21.72
C SER A 560 14.05 7.35 21.68
N PRO A 561 14.73 7.26 22.85
CA PRO A 561 16.12 6.84 22.86
C PRO A 561 16.30 5.42 22.28
N GLY A 562 16.79 5.34 21.05
CA GLY A 562 17.16 4.09 20.38
C GLY A 562 16.04 3.35 19.64
N PHE A 563 14.78 3.80 19.69
CA PHE A 563 13.65 3.09 19.08
C PHE A 563 12.88 4.00 18.13
N HIS A 564 12.72 3.55 16.90
CA HIS A 564 11.92 4.23 15.88
C HIS A 564 10.45 3.87 16.03
N GLU A 565 9.57 4.90 16.01
CA GLU A 565 8.11 4.73 16.06
C GLU A 565 7.61 3.77 17.16
N GLY A 566 8.30 3.73 18.29
CA GLY A 566 7.94 2.82 19.37
C GLY A 566 8.87 2.92 20.56
N ASN A 567 8.90 1.87 21.36
CA ASN A 567 9.70 1.77 22.58
C ASN A 567 10.28 0.36 22.77
N ALA A 568 10.97 0.15 23.89
CA ALA A 568 11.61 -1.13 24.14
C ALA A 568 10.65 -2.34 24.19
N TRP A 569 9.38 -2.15 24.53
CA TRP A 569 8.38 -3.22 24.52
C TRP A 569 8.04 -3.69 23.12
N ASN A 570 7.92 -2.75 22.16
CA ASN A 570 7.61 -3.07 20.76
C ASN A 570 8.77 -3.78 20.06
N TYR A 571 10.02 -3.56 20.52
CA TYR A 571 11.21 -4.11 19.84
C TYR A 571 11.88 -5.29 20.55
N THR A 572 11.58 -5.57 21.85
CA THR A 572 12.33 -6.58 22.62
C THR A 572 12.21 -8.00 22.04
N PHE A 573 11.05 -8.37 21.50
CA PHE A 573 10.86 -9.70 20.92
C PHE A 573 11.07 -9.73 19.41
N PHE A 574 11.43 -8.58 18.80
CA PHE A 574 11.75 -8.51 17.38
C PHE A 574 13.15 -9.08 17.08
N VAL A 575 13.30 -10.36 17.33
CA VAL A 575 14.47 -11.20 16.99
C VAL A 575 13.98 -12.51 16.40
N PRO A 576 13.20 -12.50 15.31
CA PRO A 576 12.52 -13.68 14.78
C PRO A 576 13.50 -14.82 14.44
N HIS A 577 14.75 -14.49 14.14
CA HIS A 577 15.79 -15.39 13.73
C HIS A 577 16.48 -16.15 14.90
N ASP A 578 16.32 -15.71 16.17
CA ASP A 578 16.96 -16.37 17.33
C ASP A 578 16.07 -16.30 18.60
N ILE A 579 14.81 -16.65 18.48
CA ILE A 579 13.88 -16.70 19.63
C ILE A 579 14.46 -17.58 20.76
N ASN A 580 15.07 -18.73 20.42
CA ASN A 580 15.70 -19.60 21.42
C ASN A 580 16.87 -18.92 22.17
N GLY A 581 17.60 -18.02 21.50
CA GLY A 581 18.66 -17.24 22.15
C GLY A 581 18.06 -16.21 23.12
N LEU A 582 16.98 -15.53 22.72
CA LEU A 582 16.27 -14.58 23.59
C LEU A 582 15.66 -15.29 24.80
N VAL A 583 15.05 -16.45 24.62
CA VAL A 583 14.54 -17.31 25.71
C VAL A 583 15.63 -17.60 26.75
N LYS A 584 16.85 -17.96 26.30
CA LYS A 584 17.98 -18.19 27.19
C LYS A 584 18.39 -16.92 27.94
N LEU A 585 18.43 -15.78 27.30
CA LEU A 585 18.74 -14.48 27.94
C LEU A 585 17.71 -14.13 29.03
N MET A 586 16.43 -14.38 28.77
CA MET A 586 15.33 -14.15 29.72
C MET A 586 15.27 -15.18 30.87
N GLY A 587 16.00 -16.29 30.75
CA GLY A 587 16.12 -17.32 31.81
C GLY A 587 15.14 -18.48 31.68
N GLY A 588 14.71 -18.79 30.45
CA GLY A 588 13.96 -20.00 30.08
C GLY A 588 12.52 -19.72 29.64
N ASP A 589 11.87 -20.77 29.12
CA ASP A 589 10.57 -20.73 28.45
C ASP A 589 9.50 -20.00 29.27
N LYS A 590 9.33 -20.38 30.56
CA LYS A 590 8.32 -19.77 31.41
C LYS A 590 8.49 -18.27 31.57
N LYS A 591 9.72 -17.79 31.78
CA LYS A 591 9.98 -16.34 31.92
C LYS A 591 9.75 -15.59 30.64
N PHE A 592 10.11 -16.19 29.50
CA PHE A 592 9.83 -15.64 28.19
C PHE A 592 8.33 -15.52 27.95
N VAL A 593 7.57 -16.60 28.15
CA VAL A 593 6.12 -16.64 27.95
C VAL A 593 5.43 -15.64 28.87
N ASP A 594 5.80 -15.58 30.18
CA ASP A 594 5.23 -14.63 31.13
C ASP A 594 5.52 -13.19 30.72
N LYS A 595 6.75 -12.88 30.26
CA LYS A 595 7.12 -11.54 29.79
C LYS A 595 6.41 -11.18 28.49
N LEU A 596 6.32 -12.11 27.53
CA LEU A 596 5.57 -11.90 26.29
C LEU A 596 4.09 -11.67 26.57
N GLN A 597 3.48 -12.43 27.52
CA GLN A 597 2.09 -12.23 27.89
C GLN A 597 1.87 -10.84 28.48
N SER A 598 2.82 -10.32 29.27
CA SER A 598 2.69 -8.99 29.86
C SER A 598 2.69 -7.85 28.85
N VAL A 599 3.24 -8.07 27.63
CA VAL A 599 3.12 -7.08 26.52
C VAL A 599 1.65 -6.83 26.19
N PHE A 600 0.85 -7.88 26.14
CA PHE A 600 -0.59 -7.79 25.83
C PHE A 600 -1.43 -7.36 27.06
N ASP A 601 -1.16 -7.92 28.21
CA ASP A 601 -1.93 -7.68 29.45
C ASP A 601 -1.76 -6.24 29.95
N GLU A 602 -0.60 -5.63 29.74
CA GLU A 602 -0.29 -4.24 30.12
C GLU A 602 -0.57 -3.23 29.01
N GLY A 603 -1.05 -3.66 27.83
CA GLY A 603 -1.37 -2.79 26.72
C GLY A 603 -0.14 -2.17 26.03
N ASN A 604 1.00 -2.86 26.06
CA ASN A 604 2.25 -2.42 25.38
C ASN A 604 2.36 -2.96 23.94
N TYR A 605 1.42 -3.80 23.49
CA TYR A 605 1.35 -4.29 22.11
C TYR A 605 0.74 -3.23 21.22
N ASP A 606 1.39 -2.92 20.11
CA ASP A 606 0.88 -1.98 19.10
C ASP A 606 0.49 -2.74 17.82
N PRO A 607 -0.79 -3.03 17.58
CA PRO A 607 -1.22 -3.70 16.37
C PRO A 607 -1.10 -2.83 15.12
N ALA A 608 -0.76 -1.56 15.27
CA ALA A 608 -0.71 -0.55 14.22
C ALA A 608 0.70 -0.31 13.70
N ASN A 609 1.72 -0.98 14.28
CA ASN A 609 3.11 -0.81 13.86
C ASN A 609 3.84 -2.15 13.71
N GLU A 610 4.78 -2.21 12.79
CA GLU A 610 5.39 -3.42 12.24
C GLU A 610 6.27 -4.22 13.23
N PRO A 611 7.03 -3.62 14.13
CA PRO A 611 8.02 -4.35 14.93
C PRO A 611 7.45 -5.50 15.76
N ASP A 612 6.24 -5.36 16.24
CA ASP A 612 5.63 -6.36 17.14
C ASP A 612 4.45 -7.15 16.55
N ILE A 613 4.09 -6.93 15.27
CA ILE A 613 2.94 -7.63 14.64
C ILE A 613 3.05 -9.16 14.63
N ALA A 614 4.28 -9.71 14.73
CA ALA A 614 4.51 -11.16 14.81
C ALA A 614 4.41 -11.71 16.25
N TYR A 615 4.36 -10.87 17.29
CA TYR A 615 4.36 -11.30 18.68
C TYR A 615 3.26 -12.29 19.06
N PRO A 616 2.02 -12.14 18.58
CA PRO A 616 0.96 -13.11 18.89
C PRO A 616 1.28 -14.55 18.51
N TYR A 617 2.15 -14.75 17.52
CA TYR A 617 2.52 -16.10 17.02
C TYR A 617 3.63 -16.77 17.82
N LEU A 618 4.39 -16.03 18.62
CA LEU A 618 5.55 -16.55 19.35
C LEU A 618 5.19 -17.59 20.39
N PHE A 619 3.96 -17.55 20.95
CA PHE A 619 3.50 -18.57 21.92
C PHE A 619 3.41 -19.97 21.31
N SER A 620 3.14 -20.08 20.00
CA SER A 620 3.07 -21.38 19.31
C SER A 620 4.41 -22.15 19.28
N ARG A 621 5.51 -21.49 19.66
CA ARG A 621 6.82 -22.13 19.79
C ARG A 621 7.00 -22.90 21.11
N PHE A 622 6.06 -22.77 22.05
CA PHE A 622 6.13 -23.35 23.39
C PHE A 622 5.01 -24.37 23.58
N LYS A 623 5.40 -25.63 23.85
CA LYS A 623 4.44 -26.72 24.03
C LYS A 623 3.45 -26.43 25.16
N GLY A 624 2.18 -26.45 24.83
CA GLY A 624 1.08 -26.18 25.75
C GLY A 624 0.68 -24.72 25.89
N GLU A 625 1.34 -23.79 25.13
CA GLU A 625 1.03 -22.37 25.11
C GLU A 625 0.41 -21.91 23.76
N GLU A 626 0.26 -22.82 22.80
CA GLU A 626 -0.26 -22.56 21.46
C GLU A 626 -1.65 -21.93 21.47
N TRP A 627 -2.46 -22.27 22.49
CA TRP A 627 -3.78 -21.69 22.68
C TRP A 627 -3.75 -20.17 22.87
N ARG A 628 -2.65 -19.60 23.38
CA ARG A 628 -2.50 -18.14 23.53
C ARG A 628 -2.42 -17.45 22.16
N THR A 629 -1.61 -17.99 21.24
CA THR A 629 -1.61 -17.51 19.85
C THR A 629 -3.01 -17.52 19.27
N GLN A 630 -3.71 -18.64 19.37
CA GLN A 630 -5.05 -18.82 18.80
C GLN A 630 -6.06 -17.84 19.39
N LYS A 631 -6.04 -17.66 20.71
CA LYS A 631 -6.91 -16.70 21.41
C LYS A 631 -6.60 -15.27 20.99
N LEU A 632 -5.33 -14.86 21.07
CA LEU A 632 -4.90 -13.49 20.75
C LEU A 632 -5.18 -13.13 19.30
N VAL A 633 -4.81 -13.96 18.33
CA VAL A 633 -5.07 -13.72 16.92
C VAL A 633 -6.56 -13.53 16.66
N LYS A 634 -7.43 -14.39 17.26
CA LYS A 634 -8.88 -14.25 17.14
C LYS A 634 -9.40 -12.95 17.76
N GLU A 635 -8.89 -12.56 18.93
CA GLU A 635 -9.29 -11.32 19.63
C GLU A 635 -8.83 -10.07 18.85
N LEU A 636 -7.60 -10.07 18.34
CA LEU A 636 -7.06 -8.97 17.55
C LEU A 636 -7.81 -8.79 16.22
N LEU A 637 -8.10 -9.89 15.51
CA LEU A 637 -8.93 -9.84 14.30
C LEU A 637 -10.31 -9.25 14.59
N ALA A 638 -10.98 -9.72 15.66
CA ALA A 638 -12.31 -9.26 16.01
C ALA A 638 -12.34 -7.78 16.47
N LYS A 639 -11.26 -7.32 17.09
CA LYS A 639 -11.17 -5.96 17.64
C LYS A 639 -10.80 -4.92 16.59
N TYR A 640 -9.85 -5.23 15.72
CA TYR A 640 -9.20 -4.24 14.87
C TYR A 640 -9.55 -4.37 13.39
N PHE A 641 -9.97 -5.55 12.93
CA PHE A 641 -10.27 -5.77 11.51
C PHE A 641 -11.77 -5.93 11.29
N THR A 642 -12.40 -4.87 10.82
CA THR A 642 -13.84 -4.81 10.58
C THR A 642 -14.16 -4.31 9.18
N THR A 643 -15.43 -4.34 8.78
CA THR A 643 -15.89 -3.77 7.49
C THR A 643 -16.23 -2.28 7.59
N LYS A 644 -15.90 -1.61 8.70
CA LYS A 644 -16.15 -0.19 8.92
C LYS A 644 -14.99 0.66 8.38
N PRO A 645 -15.18 1.99 8.22
CA PRO A 645 -14.11 2.89 7.79
C PRO A 645 -12.89 2.91 8.72
N ASP A 646 -13.06 2.64 10.01
CA ASP A 646 -12.01 2.50 11.02
C ASP A 646 -11.51 1.05 11.19
N GLY A 647 -11.75 0.20 10.20
CA GLY A 647 -11.58 -1.25 10.28
C GLY A 647 -10.17 -1.78 10.03
N ILE A 648 -9.13 -0.95 10.20
CA ILE A 648 -7.71 -1.30 10.24
C ILE A 648 -7.09 -0.60 11.45
N PRO A 649 -6.13 -1.21 12.18
CA PRO A 649 -5.61 -0.63 13.43
C PRO A 649 -4.79 0.66 13.26
N GLY A 650 -4.15 0.86 12.12
CA GLY A 650 -3.31 2.00 11.74
C GLY A 650 -3.14 2.06 10.25
N ASN A 651 -2.05 2.65 9.77
CA ASN A 651 -1.72 2.65 8.35
C ASN A 651 -1.71 1.22 7.81
N ASP A 652 -2.24 1.02 6.60
CA ASP A 652 -2.21 -0.32 5.96
C ASP A 652 -0.80 -0.72 5.50
N ASP A 653 0.12 0.27 5.44
CA ASP A 653 1.53 0.15 5.06
C ASP A 653 1.73 -0.69 3.81
N THR A 654 1.13 -0.15 2.74
CA THR A 654 1.13 -0.75 1.40
C THR A 654 0.68 -2.22 1.37
N GLY A 655 -0.25 -2.58 2.26
CA GLY A 655 -0.83 -3.92 2.33
C GLY A 655 -0.24 -4.83 3.41
N THR A 656 0.68 -4.35 4.26
CA THR A 656 1.29 -5.16 5.34
C THR A 656 0.27 -5.55 6.40
N MET A 657 -0.55 -4.60 6.90
CA MET A 657 -1.60 -4.90 7.87
C MET A 657 -2.69 -5.80 7.26
N SER A 658 -3.05 -5.56 6.02
CA SER A 658 -3.97 -6.42 5.28
C SER A 658 -3.42 -7.84 5.06
N ALA A 659 -2.13 -8.00 4.74
CA ALA A 659 -1.48 -9.30 4.63
C ALA A 659 -1.45 -10.04 5.98
N TRP A 660 -1.24 -9.32 7.09
CA TRP A 660 -1.35 -9.89 8.44
C TRP A 660 -2.75 -10.48 8.69
N ALA A 661 -3.80 -9.73 8.34
CA ALA A 661 -5.19 -10.20 8.46
C ALA A 661 -5.45 -11.43 7.59
N ILE A 662 -4.99 -11.45 6.34
CA ILE A 662 -5.17 -12.57 5.41
C ILE A 662 -4.52 -13.82 5.97
N PHE A 663 -3.25 -13.78 6.35
CA PHE A 663 -2.55 -14.92 6.94
C PHE A 663 -3.20 -15.41 8.20
N SER A 664 -3.53 -14.48 9.13
CA SER A 664 -4.22 -14.80 10.37
C SER A 664 -5.55 -15.53 10.14
N MET A 665 -6.34 -15.06 9.16
CA MET A 665 -7.63 -15.67 8.83
C MET A 665 -7.49 -16.99 8.07
N MET A 666 -6.37 -17.19 7.34
CA MET A 666 -6.03 -18.47 6.72
C MET A 666 -5.51 -19.51 7.72
N GLY A 667 -5.02 -19.07 8.89
CA GLY A 667 -4.57 -19.95 9.96
C GLY A 667 -3.10 -20.28 9.98
N PHE A 668 -2.23 -19.43 9.41
CA PHE A 668 -0.77 -19.54 9.49
C PHE A 668 -0.09 -18.18 9.28
N TYR A 669 1.18 -18.03 9.69
CA TYR A 669 1.90 -16.76 9.60
C TYR A 669 3.41 -16.97 9.33
N PRO A 670 4.05 -16.16 8.46
CA PRO A 670 5.50 -16.21 8.21
C PRO A 670 6.26 -15.37 9.24
N ASP A 671 6.51 -15.89 10.41
CA ASP A 671 7.08 -15.15 11.54
C ASP A 671 8.59 -14.88 11.47
N CYS A 672 9.30 -15.43 10.48
CA CYS A 672 10.72 -15.17 10.27
C CYS A 672 11.05 -15.02 8.77
N PRO A 673 11.07 -13.80 8.22
CA PRO A 673 11.44 -13.55 6.82
C PRO A 673 12.84 -14.09 6.48
N GLY A 674 12.97 -14.68 5.29
CA GLY A 674 14.19 -15.38 4.86
C GLY A 674 14.28 -16.84 5.29
N VAL A 675 13.31 -17.32 6.05
CA VAL A 675 13.17 -18.73 6.46
C VAL A 675 11.90 -19.31 5.85
N PRO A 676 11.96 -20.43 5.11
CA PRO A 676 10.79 -21.01 4.44
C PRO A 676 9.90 -21.81 5.41
N GLU A 677 9.53 -21.19 6.54
CA GLU A 677 8.69 -21.79 7.58
C GLU A 677 7.48 -20.88 7.88
N TYR A 678 6.39 -21.48 8.37
CA TYR A 678 5.19 -20.78 8.82
C TYR A 678 4.74 -21.30 10.17
N THR A 679 4.38 -20.42 11.07
CA THR A 679 3.73 -20.76 12.34
C THR A 679 2.23 -20.95 12.12
N LEU A 680 1.69 -22.07 12.61
CA LEU A 680 0.29 -22.42 12.45
C LEU A 680 -0.57 -21.83 13.57
N THR A 681 -1.81 -21.44 13.21
CA THR A 681 -2.86 -21.02 14.13
C THR A 681 -4.21 -21.53 13.64
N THR A 682 -5.31 -21.10 14.22
CA THR A 682 -6.65 -21.57 13.85
C THR A 682 -7.20 -20.74 12.68
N PRO A 683 -7.60 -21.37 11.55
CA PRO A 683 -8.28 -20.65 10.47
C PRO A 683 -9.62 -20.04 10.94
N THR A 684 -9.96 -18.88 10.39
CA THR A 684 -11.27 -18.26 10.58
C THR A 684 -12.38 -19.06 9.87
N PHE A 685 -12.08 -19.55 8.68
CA PHE A 685 -13.01 -20.22 7.78
C PHE A 685 -12.96 -21.75 7.94
N ASP A 686 -14.06 -22.43 7.58
CA ASP A 686 -14.11 -23.89 7.62
C ASP A 686 -13.18 -24.50 6.57
N LYS A 687 -13.04 -23.82 5.44
CA LYS A 687 -12.13 -24.21 4.37
C LYS A 687 -11.56 -22.98 3.65
N VAL A 688 -10.27 -23.01 3.37
CA VAL A 688 -9.58 -22.04 2.52
C VAL A 688 -8.95 -22.80 1.37
N THR A 689 -9.16 -22.36 0.14
CA THR A 689 -8.54 -22.91 -1.07
C THR A 689 -7.74 -21.81 -1.75
N VAL A 690 -6.41 -21.95 -1.75
CA VAL A 690 -5.49 -21.06 -2.47
C VAL A 690 -5.20 -21.69 -3.82
N GLN A 691 -5.49 -20.97 -4.91
CA GLN A 691 -5.08 -21.38 -6.25
C GLN A 691 -3.58 -21.12 -6.41
N LEU A 692 -2.82 -22.16 -6.65
CA LEU A 692 -1.38 -22.10 -6.84
C LEU A 692 -1.04 -22.08 -8.33
N ASP A 693 0.03 -21.37 -8.69
CA ASP A 693 0.58 -21.44 -10.04
C ASP A 693 1.43 -22.72 -10.19
N PRO A 694 1.03 -23.65 -11.08
CA PRO A 694 1.75 -24.91 -11.27
C PRO A 694 3.20 -24.75 -11.75
N LYS A 695 3.54 -23.62 -12.40
CA LYS A 695 4.90 -23.30 -12.84
C LYS A 695 5.86 -23.23 -11.65
N TYR A 696 5.41 -22.62 -10.56
CA TYR A 696 6.24 -22.40 -9.36
C TYR A 696 6.06 -23.49 -8.31
N TRP A 697 4.82 -23.97 -8.14
CA TRP A 697 4.47 -24.86 -7.03
C TRP A 697 4.34 -26.34 -7.42
N GLY A 698 4.34 -26.65 -8.72
CA GLY A 698 4.07 -28.00 -9.22
C GLY A 698 2.68 -28.56 -8.88
N LYS A 699 1.83 -27.74 -8.25
CA LYS A 699 0.45 -28.06 -7.81
C LYS A 699 -0.49 -26.93 -8.20
N LYS A 700 -1.78 -27.25 -8.27
CA LYS A 700 -2.83 -26.30 -8.66
C LYS A 700 -3.48 -25.59 -7.48
N GLU A 701 -3.44 -26.20 -6.30
CA GLU A 701 -4.12 -25.65 -5.12
C GLU A 701 -3.47 -26.09 -3.80
N LEU A 702 -3.59 -25.23 -2.79
CA LEU A 702 -3.38 -25.52 -1.39
C LEU A 702 -4.73 -25.44 -0.70
N VAL A 703 -5.14 -26.51 0.00
CA VAL A 703 -6.41 -26.57 0.73
C VAL A 703 -6.13 -26.66 2.22
N ILE A 704 -6.67 -25.69 2.98
CA ILE A 704 -6.62 -25.65 4.43
C ILE A 704 -8.04 -25.93 4.93
N LYS A 705 -8.21 -26.91 5.82
CA LYS A 705 -9.50 -27.27 6.42
C LYS A 705 -9.42 -27.16 7.94
N LYS A 706 -10.46 -26.61 8.52
CA LYS A 706 -10.65 -26.61 9.96
C LYS A 706 -11.32 -27.89 10.36
N GLU A 707 -10.65 -28.73 11.15
CA GLU A 707 -11.22 -29.97 11.69
C GLU A 707 -11.39 -29.86 13.20
N GLY A 708 -12.61 -30.17 13.69
CA GLY A 708 -12.97 -30.10 15.11
C GLY A 708 -13.39 -28.71 15.58
N GLN A 709 -13.89 -28.64 16.83
CA GLN A 709 -14.24 -27.35 17.48
C GLN A 709 -13.02 -26.66 18.11
N ASP A 710 -12.00 -27.45 18.46
CA ASP A 710 -10.76 -26.99 19.07
C ASP A 710 -9.56 -27.69 18.40
N PHE A 711 -8.82 -26.90 17.58
CA PHE A 711 -7.40 -26.99 17.32
C PHE A 711 -6.83 -28.30 16.74
N ALA A 712 -7.28 -28.76 15.58
CA ALA A 712 -6.51 -29.67 14.76
C ALA A 712 -6.43 -29.17 13.32
N LEU A 713 -5.23 -28.80 12.88
CA LEU A 713 -4.96 -28.39 11.51
C LEU A 713 -4.54 -29.63 10.72
N ALA A 714 -5.39 -30.15 9.84
CA ALA A 714 -4.98 -31.11 8.83
C ALA A 714 -4.59 -30.36 7.56
N VAL A 715 -3.30 -30.11 7.39
CA VAL A 715 -2.77 -29.68 6.09
C VAL A 715 -2.49 -30.93 5.28
N SER A 716 -3.42 -31.30 4.37
CA SER A 716 -3.17 -32.38 3.43
C SER A 716 -2.24 -31.90 2.31
N CYS A 717 -0.95 -31.90 2.56
CA CYS A 717 0.06 -31.79 1.52
C CYS A 717 0.23 -33.16 0.90
N CYS A 718 -0.40 -33.43 -0.26
CA CYS A 718 -0.14 -34.65 -1.03
C CYS A 718 1.29 -34.67 -1.54
N SER A 719 2.02 -35.65 -1.08
CA SER A 719 3.36 -36.11 -1.39
C SER A 719 3.94 -35.79 -2.77
N ASN A 720 4.97 -34.96 -2.85
CA ASN A 720 6.31 -35.32 -3.34
C ASN A 720 7.29 -34.20 -2.94
N PRO A 721 8.51 -34.53 -2.48
CA PRO A 721 9.38 -33.60 -1.82
C PRO A 721 10.24 -32.87 -2.84
N VAL A 722 9.83 -31.69 -3.24
CA VAL A 722 10.74 -30.64 -3.66
C VAL A 722 10.46 -29.46 -2.73
N SER A 723 11.23 -29.43 -1.68
CA SER A 723 11.61 -28.33 -0.76
C SER A 723 10.54 -27.31 -0.34
N TYR A 724 9.33 -27.71 0.00
CA TYR A 724 8.42 -26.99 0.89
C TYR A 724 8.05 -27.88 2.06
N THR A 725 9.04 -28.25 2.78
CA THR A 725 8.88 -29.00 3.99
C THR A 725 9.40 -28.14 5.08
N HIS A 726 8.56 -27.44 5.69
CA HIS A 726 8.55 -27.25 7.13
C HIS A 726 7.46 -26.25 7.45
N LEU A 727 6.21 -26.67 7.20
CA LEU A 727 5.19 -26.38 8.18
C LEU A 727 5.68 -27.14 9.41
N ARG A 728 6.40 -26.52 10.34
CA ARG A 728 6.54 -27.07 11.66
C ARG A 728 5.19 -26.95 12.34
N ALA A 729 4.33 -27.95 12.02
CA ALA A 729 3.41 -28.39 13.04
C ALA A 729 4.32 -28.82 14.21
N HIS A 730 4.33 -28.12 15.32
CA HIS A 730 4.64 -28.77 16.57
C HIS A 730 3.60 -29.87 16.66
N GLU A 731 4.04 -31.10 16.48
CA GLU A 731 3.22 -32.26 16.67
C GLU A 731 2.52 -32.14 18.01
N THR A 732 1.25 -31.80 17.98
CA THR A 732 0.37 -32.21 19.06
C THR A 732 0.19 -33.69 18.83
N CYS A 733 1.09 -34.49 19.40
CA CYS A 733 0.84 -35.91 19.59
C CYS A 733 -0.40 -36.01 20.47
N ALA A 734 -1.53 -36.25 19.85
CA ALA A 734 -2.61 -36.93 20.51
C ALA A 734 -2.21 -38.40 20.54
N ASP A 735 -1.60 -38.83 21.62
CA ASP A 735 -1.66 -40.22 22.04
C ASP A 735 -2.94 -40.48 22.80
#